data_a86c3edeba4707888831cfc8ad9512c3
#
_entry.id   a86c3edeba4707888831cfc8ad9512c3
#
_cell.length_a   1.000
_cell.length_b   1.000
_cell.length_c   1.000
_cell.angle_alpha   90.00
_cell.angle_beta   90.00
_cell.angle_gamma   90.00
#
_symmetry.space_group_name_H-M   'P 1'
#
loop_
_entity.id
_entity.type
_entity.pdbx_description
1 polymer ?
#
loop_
_entity_poly.entity_id
_entity_poly.type
_entity_poly.pdbx_seq_one_letter_code
_entity_poly.pdbx_strand_id
1 'polypeptide(L)'
;MKTFEFQLRLMAFAMGLFTCTALQAANHIDENGYYFVNDFESNIPDSSPAEETAIYVEGQGEWLFLKAFVSTNSSYVRSGKQNLRLYKNGSYVVTPVLDKGVKDITFNVGRKGKGIDVYTSDDAGKTWTKLATISSTGVATVSVNSTTANRVKIANDGSGDADIDDLGVTATAFGVEARVSTGEAVHITKNSADLAGTLDDPGDQTVTEMGVVWATRSNPTVGDDKAEVEDLKATNFVVTAIGLKASTDYHYRAYAVSNAGTVYGEDKTFRTEEATPATIATGELTTGGGKYVATGTVVDDGGADLLEVGIIYGEHEGLTIDNDKVAAKTLKAVFRVELPLEWGKTYYYRAYAVTTMGVSMGEEHRQTIDESVPPTPDLTEKIWCAPDGDDTTADGTEQKPFFSLDKAIALVEPGMRICMKAGTYVYDHRINIDNKNGTEEAPIELFAVGGRAVLDFSAMPYHKHSDNPYQGVRLTSSYWHFYRIDICNASDNGMLIERNKPTGGSSKDIANLHEQAHDNLIEECNFYKNGDTGLQIKNLGAYNKIINCDSYLNCDEEQGDADGFAPKLSVGDGNYFYGCRAWFNSDDGWDVFYKKDGAFGDNMTIVMDKCIAYKNGFLDENNIAPDGNGNGFKCGSNQGAMNVYMNRCLAICNKAKGFDQNHNAGDIIMNNCTGMTLKSISDKTYSYRIYEEISDGHEVRLTNCVAINDNDATDKRDKNTGLPKPGEHGKYGQYGRFEVDETLDRLTVVNCEFQKADPTQFVSIDNHDELILPRGEDGQLPETTFAHLCDGSFLIDAGVTVSDTIYRGIAVAGIDYQGKAPDLGAYEHEDGQHSGITLPATQQGRGVHLRSTAGGLTLVTVDAPAGSGAMRLAVYDEGGRLLLKHVFVGGTTAIRLPKGVVVVTVEGKGFKGSAKVLGDF
;
A
#
# COMPACT_ATOMS: atom_id res chain seq x y z
N MET A 1 32.64 37.09 -65.88
CA MET A 1 32.22 37.60 -64.59
C MET A 1 30.74 37.34 -64.28
N LYS A 2 29.85 37.47 -65.22
CA LYS A 2 28.39 37.18 -64.99
C LYS A 2 28.04 35.69 -64.85
N THR A 3 28.79 34.78 -65.40
CA THR A 3 28.53 33.33 -65.33
C THR A 3 29.05 32.75 -64.00
N PHE A 4 30.04 33.38 -63.41
CA PHE A 4 30.55 32.90 -62.09
C PHE A 4 29.67 33.34 -60.94
N GLU A 5 29.04 34.48 -60.98
CA GLU A 5 28.07 34.94 -59.98
C GLU A 5 26.76 34.10 -59.98
N PHE A 6 26.33 33.59 -61.14
CA PHE A 6 25.17 32.70 -61.25
C PHE A 6 25.41 31.30 -60.64
N GLN A 7 26.62 30.77 -60.82
CA GLN A 7 27.05 29.50 -60.20
C GLN A 7 27.19 29.62 -58.69
N LEU A 8 27.73 30.77 -58.20
CA LEU A 8 27.84 31.01 -56.75
C LEU A 8 26.45 31.20 -56.06
N ARG A 9 25.52 31.84 -56.77
CA ARG A 9 24.12 31.98 -56.23
C ARG A 9 23.33 30.66 -56.29
N LEU A 10 23.61 29.82 -57.28
CA LEU A 10 23.01 28.48 -57.34
C LEU A 10 23.58 27.55 -56.26
N MET A 11 24.89 27.60 -55.95
CA MET A 11 25.50 26.87 -54.86
C MET A 11 25.00 27.38 -53.49
N ALA A 12 24.87 28.70 -53.29
CA ALA A 12 24.31 29.24 -52.06
C ALA A 12 22.82 28.89 -51.84
N PHE A 13 22.03 28.81 -52.94
CA PHE A 13 20.63 28.41 -52.89
C PHE A 13 20.49 26.88 -52.66
N ALA A 14 21.38 26.08 -53.26
CA ALA A 14 21.41 24.64 -53.01
C ALA A 14 21.89 24.30 -51.58
N MET A 15 22.91 25.01 -51.03
CA MET A 15 23.32 24.84 -49.63
C MET A 15 22.25 25.35 -48.65
N GLY A 16 21.53 26.45 -48.97
CA GLY A 16 20.44 26.98 -48.13
C GLY A 16 19.20 26.07 -48.11
N LEU A 17 18.87 25.42 -49.24
CA LEU A 17 17.79 24.43 -49.28
C LEU A 17 18.18 23.11 -48.62
N PHE A 18 19.44 22.65 -48.75
CA PHE A 18 19.86 21.43 -48.10
C PHE A 18 19.91 21.54 -46.58
N THR A 19 20.31 22.70 -46.04
CA THR A 19 20.29 22.89 -44.56
C THR A 19 18.87 23.07 -44.00
N CYS A 20 17.92 23.58 -44.78
CA CYS A 20 16.53 23.74 -44.31
C CYS A 20 15.73 22.45 -44.42
N THR A 21 15.97 21.61 -45.43
CA THR A 21 15.28 20.31 -45.58
C THR A 21 15.86 19.25 -44.62
N ALA A 22 17.16 19.31 -44.26
CA ALA A 22 17.72 18.39 -43.28
C ALA A 22 17.19 18.62 -41.86
N LEU A 23 16.89 19.89 -41.47
CA LEU A 23 16.26 20.16 -40.14
C LEU A 23 14.78 19.74 -40.08
N GLN A 24 14.05 19.76 -41.20
CA GLN A 24 12.63 19.38 -41.17
C GLN A 24 12.36 17.88 -41.20
N ALA A 25 13.32 17.06 -41.70
CA ALA A 25 13.09 15.61 -41.83
C ALA A 25 13.33 14.85 -40.49
N ALA A 26 14.12 15.42 -39.58
CA ALA A 26 14.42 14.79 -38.29
C ALA A 26 13.29 14.84 -37.25
N ASN A 27 12.21 15.59 -37.49
CA ASN A 27 11.18 15.93 -36.50
C ASN A 27 9.78 15.45 -36.88
N HIS A 28 9.67 14.59 -37.89
CA HIS A 28 8.38 13.98 -38.24
C HIS A 28 8.14 12.75 -37.37
N ILE A 29 7.19 12.84 -36.47
CA ILE A 29 6.74 11.75 -35.65
C ILE A 29 5.46 11.19 -36.27
N ASP A 30 5.41 9.85 -36.42
CA ASP A 30 4.24 9.18 -37.00
C ASP A 30 3.04 9.13 -36.02
N GLU A 31 1.92 8.63 -36.49
CA GLU A 31 0.68 8.48 -35.69
C GLU A 31 0.81 7.54 -34.47
N ASN A 32 1.84 6.70 -34.44
CA ASN A 32 2.14 5.80 -33.32
C ASN A 32 3.21 6.36 -32.37
N GLY A 33 3.67 7.59 -32.60
CA GLY A 33 4.66 8.27 -31.79
C GLY A 33 6.12 7.96 -32.12
N TYR A 34 6.40 7.26 -33.21
CA TYR A 34 7.77 6.97 -33.62
C TYR A 34 8.39 8.14 -34.40
N TYR A 35 9.60 8.53 -34.03
CA TYR A 35 10.46 9.36 -34.89
C TYR A 35 10.81 8.60 -36.16
N PHE A 36 11.07 7.33 -36.04
CA PHE A 36 11.36 6.38 -37.10
C PHE A 36 11.32 4.94 -36.56
N VAL A 37 11.16 3.99 -37.47
CA VAL A 37 11.63 2.61 -37.32
C VAL A 37 12.59 2.37 -38.48
N ASN A 38 13.88 2.16 -38.19
CA ASN A 38 14.90 1.91 -39.20
C ASN A 38 15.14 0.40 -39.32
N ASP A 39 14.69 -0.19 -40.43
CA ASP A 39 14.82 -1.61 -40.76
C ASP A 39 16.19 -1.96 -41.39
N PHE A 40 17.07 -0.94 -41.54
CA PHE A 40 18.39 -1.07 -42.14
C PHE A 40 18.43 -1.68 -43.53
N GLU A 41 17.35 -1.63 -44.31
CA GLU A 41 17.26 -2.14 -45.69
C GLU A 41 17.89 -1.21 -46.74
N SER A 42 18.17 0.07 -46.37
CA SER A 42 18.78 1.09 -47.24
C SER A 42 19.57 2.11 -46.46
N ASN A 43 20.43 2.87 -47.22
CA ASN A 43 21.17 4.04 -46.68
C ASN A 43 22.01 3.76 -45.42
N ILE A 44 22.70 2.63 -45.37
CA ILE A 44 23.67 2.27 -44.35
C ILE A 44 25.02 1.90 -45.02
N PRO A 45 26.14 1.93 -44.26
CA PRO A 45 27.46 1.61 -44.85
C PRO A 45 27.51 0.16 -45.41
N ASP A 46 27.96 -0.03 -46.65
CA ASP A 46 28.19 -1.33 -47.25
C ASP A 46 29.40 -2.06 -46.65
N SER A 47 30.29 -1.35 -46.00
CA SER A 47 31.50 -1.91 -45.36
C SER A 47 31.79 -1.16 -44.04
N SER A 48 32.50 -1.81 -43.13
CA SER A 48 32.84 -1.30 -41.81
C SER A 48 33.67 -0.01 -41.88
N PRO A 49 33.10 1.17 -41.56
CA PRO A 49 33.85 2.40 -41.56
C PRO A 49 34.84 2.43 -40.39
N ALA A 50 36.14 2.82 -40.72
CA ALA A 50 37.20 2.88 -39.73
C ALA A 50 37.11 4.15 -38.84
N GLU A 51 36.45 5.21 -39.37
CA GLU A 51 36.16 6.48 -38.68
C GLU A 51 34.67 6.72 -38.67
N GLU A 52 34.17 7.55 -37.72
CA GLU A 52 32.78 7.90 -37.64
C GLU A 52 32.32 8.50 -38.97
N THR A 53 31.29 7.91 -39.54
CA THR A 53 30.73 8.28 -40.85
C THR A 53 29.30 8.71 -40.71
N ALA A 54 28.98 9.90 -41.17
CA ALA A 54 27.62 10.42 -41.21
C ALA A 54 26.92 10.01 -42.50
N ILE A 55 25.69 9.48 -42.39
CA ILE A 55 24.85 9.11 -43.52
C ILE A 55 23.46 9.71 -43.30
N TYR A 56 23.00 10.43 -44.28
CA TYR A 56 21.63 10.98 -44.28
C TYR A 56 20.64 9.89 -44.75
N VAL A 57 19.70 9.56 -43.87
CA VAL A 57 18.59 8.65 -44.20
C VAL A 57 17.34 9.50 -44.48
N GLU A 58 16.78 9.36 -45.72
CA GLU A 58 15.62 10.14 -46.12
C GLU A 58 14.43 9.91 -45.19
N GLY A 59 13.79 11.01 -44.76
CA GLY A 59 12.69 10.97 -43.80
C GLY A 59 13.11 10.82 -42.31
N GLN A 60 14.38 10.46 -42.03
CA GLN A 60 14.85 10.23 -40.66
C GLN A 60 15.92 11.24 -40.22
N GLY A 61 16.81 11.66 -41.10
CA GLY A 61 17.90 12.61 -40.78
C GLY A 61 19.30 12.03 -40.81
N GLU A 62 20.26 12.66 -40.13
CA GLU A 62 21.66 12.29 -40.18
C GLU A 62 22.02 11.28 -39.07
N TRP A 63 22.35 10.08 -39.49
CA TRP A 63 22.85 8.99 -38.65
C TRP A 63 24.37 8.93 -38.60
N LEU A 64 24.96 8.53 -37.47
CA LEU A 64 26.40 8.34 -37.36
C LEU A 64 26.71 6.85 -37.17
N PHE A 65 27.69 6.35 -37.92
CA PHE A 65 28.13 4.96 -37.89
C PHE A 65 29.64 4.88 -37.64
N LEU A 66 30.03 4.02 -36.68
CA LEU A 66 31.44 3.64 -36.48
C LEU A 66 31.55 2.13 -36.42
N LYS A 67 32.33 1.54 -37.35
CA LYS A 67 32.48 0.07 -37.49
C LYS A 67 31.12 -0.68 -37.51
N ALA A 68 30.07 0.01 -37.96
CA ALA A 68 28.73 -0.53 -38.12
C ALA A 68 28.38 -0.50 -39.62
N PHE A 69 27.87 -1.61 -40.16
CA PHE A 69 27.65 -1.80 -41.60
C PHE A 69 26.60 -2.87 -41.87
N VAL A 70 26.12 -2.91 -43.13
CA VAL A 70 25.08 -3.86 -43.55
C VAL A 70 25.54 -5.32 -43.46
N SER A 71 24.64 -6.19 -43.05
CA SER A 71 24.85 -7.64 -43.03
C SER A 71 23.65 -8.33 -43.66
N THR A 72 23.92 -9.26 -44.61
CA THR A 72 22.92 -10.08 -45.29
C THR A 72 22.86 -11.51 -44.75
N ASN A 73 23.46 -11.79 -43.59
CA ASN A 73 23.44 -13.13 -42.99
C ASN A 73 22.03 -13.47 -42.46
N SER A 74 21.29 -14.28 -43.17
CA SER A 74 19.92 -14.68 -42.92
C SER A 74 19.67 -15.27 -41.51
N SER A 75 20.72 -15.78 -40.86
CA SER A 75 20.62 -16.30 -39.48
C SER A 75 20.39 -15.19 -38.46
N TYR A 76 20.73 -13.94 -38.79
CA TYR A 76 20.68 -12.78 -37.85
C TYR A 76 19.75 -11.66 -38.34
N VAL A 77 19.25 -11.72 -39.58
CA VAL A 77 18.22 -10.83 -40.10
C VAL A 77 16.90 -11.16 -39.42
N ARG A 78 16.16 -10.17 -38.94
CA ARG A 78 14.89 -10.32 -38.25
C ARG A 78 13.72 -9.82 -39.08
N SER A 79 13.92 -8.81 -39.91
CA SER A 79 12.98 -8.36 -40.92
C SER A 79 13.70 -8.20 -42.28
N GLY A 80 12.98 -8.12 -43.39
CA GLY A 80 13.54 -7.85 -44.70
C GLY A 80 14.64 -8.81 -45.19
N LYS A 81 15.72 -8.26 -45.74
CA LYS A 81 16.83 -9.00 -46.36
C LYS A 81 18.20 -8.76 -45.70
N GLN A 82 18.32 -7.72 -44.91
CA GLN A 82 19.58 -7.33 -44.28
C GLN A 82 19.33 -6.71 -42.91
N ASN A 83 20.41 -6.52 -42.13
CA ASN A 83 20.40 -5.95 -40.83
C ASN A 83 21.65 -5.12 -40.59
N LEU A 84 21.72 -4.37 -39.49
CA LEU A 84 22.94 -3.64 -39.10
C LEU A 84 23.85 -4.52 -38.26
N ARG A 85 25.09 -4.73 -38.75
CA ARG A 85 26.15 -5.37 -37.97
C ARG A 85 26.95 -4.32 -37.21
N LEU A 86 27.02 -4.47 -35.90
CA LEU A 86 27.95 -3.78 -35.02
C LEU A 86 29.21 -4.66 -34.86
N TYR A 87 30.29 -4.27 -35.52
CA TYR A 87 31.56 -5.02 -35.50
C TYR A 87 32.21 -4.92 -34.12
N LYS A 88 32.89 -5.95 -33.67
CA LYS A 88 33.51 -6.02 -32.34
C LYS A 88 34.39 -4.80 -31.98
N ASN A 89 34.55 -4.53 -30.69
CA ASN A 89 35.49 -3.57 -30.13
C ASN A 89 35.21 -2.09 -30.53
N GLY A 90 34.16 -1.54 -29.95
CA GLY A 90 33.86 -0.11 -30.01
C GLY A 90 33.13 0.33 -31.26
N SER A 91 32.21 -0.50 -31.78
CA SER A 91 31.31 -0.10 -32.86
C SER A 91 30.03 0.51 -32.29
N TYR A 92 29.41 1.40 -33.05
CA TYR A 92 28.13 1.96 -32.68
C TYR A 92 27.37 2.55 -33.86
N VAL A 93 26.08 2.77 -33.64
CA VAL A 93 25.19 3.62 -34.43
C VAL A 93 24.58 4.70 -33.53
N VAL A 94 24.45 5.90 -34.05
CA VAL A 94 23.82 7.03 -33.32
C VAL A 94 22.68 7.58 -34.17
N THR A 95 21.55 7.83 -33.57
CA THR A 95 20.39 8.41 -34.22
C THR A 95 20.58 9.86 -34.62
N PRO A 96 19.78 10.43 -35.51
CA PRO A 96 19.64 11.86 -35.68
C PRO A 96 19.29 12.56 -34.37
N VAL A 97 19.38 13.88 -34.33
CA VAL A 97 18.93 14.70 -33.19
C VAL A 97 17.40 14.68 -33.14
N LEU A 98 16.84 14.40 -31.95
CA LEU A 98 15.44 14.27 -31.64
C LEU A 98 14.98 15.49 -30.85
N ASP A 99 13.82 16.03 -31.10
CA ASP A 99 13.36 17.33 -30.52
C ASP A 99 12.24 17.21 -29.46
N LYS A 100 11.59 16.03 -29.36
CA LYS A 100 10.46 15.81 -28.44
C LYS A 100 10.80 14.82 -27.33
N GLY A 101 12.07 14.67 -26.97
CA GLY A 101 12.53 13.70 -25.98
C GLY A 101 12.47 12.24 -26.47
N VAL A 102 12.76 11.31 -25.62
CA VAL A 102 12.75 9.86 -25.91
C VAL A 102 11.90 9.15 -24.88
N LYS A 103 10.85 8.44 -25.33
CA LYS A 103 10.00 7.61 -24.47
C LYS A 103 10.55 6.20 -24.40
N ASP A 104 10.61 5.49 -25.51
CA ASP A 104 11.09 4.13 -25.59
C ASP A 104 12.06 3.94 -26.76
N ILE A 105 12.99 3.01 -26.61
CA ILE A 105 13.92 2.56 -27.64
C ILE A 105 13.65 1.08 -27.86
N THR A 106 13.29 0.66 -29.06
CA THR A 106 13.03 -0.74 -29.41
C THR A 106 13.94 -1.18 -30.55
N PHE A 107 14.44 -2.40 -30.51
CA PHE A 107 15.17 -2.99 -31.62
C PHE A 107 15.20 -4.52 -31.52
N ASN A 108 15.42 -5.18 -32.65
CA ASN A 108 15.46 -6.63 -32.74
C ASN A 108 16.92 -7.11 -32.72
N VAL A 109 17.28 -7.96 -31.80
CA VAL A 109 18.64 -8.49 -31.69
C VAL A 109 18.76 -9.84 -32.40
N GLY A 110 19.45 -9.87 -33.50
CA GLY A 110 19.77 -11.07 -34.26
C GLY A 110 20.92 -11.84 -33.63
N ARG A 111 21.95 -11.15 -33.20
CA ARG A 111 23.15 -11.67 -32.50
C ARG A 111 23.62 -10.66 -31.49
N LYS A 112 23.76 -11.07 -30.22
CA LYS A 112 24.06 -10.21 -29.10
C LYS A 112 25.57 -9.90 -28.85
N GLY A 113 26.48 -10.62 -29.49
CA GLY A 113 27.91 -10.51 -29.18
C GLY A 113 28.21 -10.85 -27.72
N LYS A 114 28.81 -9.89 -27.00
CA LYS A 114 29.02 -9.91 -25.51
C LYS A 114 28.05 -9.01 -24.75
N GLY A 115 27.06 -8.45 -25.43
CA GLY A 115 26.10 -7.50 -24.95
C GLY A 115 26.10 -6.27 -25.84
N ILE A 116 24.92 -5.64 -25.95
CA ILE A 116 24.69 -4.42 -26.72
C ILE A 116 24.34 -3.31 -25.72
N ASP A 117 25.14 -2.27 -25.68
CA ASP A 117 24.95 -1.16 -24.76
C ASP A 117 24.09 -0.07 -25.38
N VAL A 118 23.10 0.42 -24.61
CA VAL A 118 22.17 1.47 -25.01
C VAL A 118 22.47 2.73 -24.19
N TYR A 119 22.57 3.86 -24.89
CA TYR A 119 22.88 5.14 -24.28
C TYR A 119 21.92 6.23 -24.78
N THR A 120 21.74 7.28 -23.99
CA THR A 120 21.11 8.55 -24.40
C THR A 120 22.05 9.74 -24.18
N SER A 121 21.74 10.83 -24.84
CA SER A 121 22.42 12.10 -24.69
C SER A 121 21.41 13.24 -24.65
N ASP A 122 21.61 14.22 -23.78
CA ASP A 122 20.79 15.42 -23.65
C ASP A 122 21.46 16.64 -24.36
N ASP A 123 22.69 16.50 -24.81
CA ASP A 123 23.53 17.56 -25.37
C ASP A 123 24.00 17.30 -26.83
N ALA A 124 23.11 16.62 -27.58
CA ALA A 124 23.33 16.27 -29.00
C ALA A 124 24.54 15.35 -29.26
N GLY A 125 24.87 14.49 -28.29
CA GLY A 125 25.89 13.46 -28.43
C GLY A 125 27.29 13.86 -27.93
N LYS A 126 27.42 14.97 -27.21
CA LYS A 126 28.69 15.37 -26.60
C LYS A 126 29.00 14.52 -25.36
N THR A 127 27.98 14.23 -24.56
CA THR A 127 28.06 13.31 -23.42
C THR A 127 27.02 12.19 -23.53
N TRP A 128 27.32 11.04 -22.95
CA TRP A 128 26.47 9.85 -23.06
C TRP A 128 26.22 9.22 -21.70
N THR A 129 24.94 8.98 -21.40
CA THR A 129 24.50 8.23 -20.23
C THR A 129 24.12 6.83 -20.66
N LYS A 130 24.73 5.81 -20.05
CA LYS A 130 24.40 4.40 -20.30
C LYS A 130 23.09 4.05 -19.57
N LEU A 131 22.15 3.45 -20.29
CA LEU A 131 20.84 3.02 -19.75
C LEU A 131 20.79 1.54 -19.47
N ALA A 132 21.27 0.72 -20.43
CA ALA A 132 21.12 -0.73 -20.36
C ALA A 132 22.22 -1.46 -21.13
N THR A 133 22.41 -2.73 -20.82
CA THR A 133 23.15 -3.71 -21.65
C THR A 133 22.21 -4.85 -22.02
N ILE A 134 21.95 -5.04 -23.32
CA ILE A 134 21.09 -6.13 -23.82
C ILE A 134 21.94 -7.36 -24.06
N SER A 135 21.66 -8.42 -23.32
CA SER A 135 22.41 -9.69 -23.34
C SER A 135 21.65 -10.88 -23.90
N SER A 136 20.40 -10.68 -24.38
CA SER A 136 19.55 -11.68 -25.04
C SER A 136 19.37 -11.40 -26.53
N THR A 137 18.89 -12.35 -27.30
CA THR A 137 18.41 -12.20 -28.68
C THR A 137 16.90 -12.04 -28.69
N GLY A 138 16.35 -11.39 -29.74
CA GLY A 138 14.92 -11.10 -29.86
C GLY A 138 14.64 -9.62 -29.73
N VAL A 139 13.39 -9.24 -29.48
CA VAL A 139 12.99 -7.85 -29.33
C VAL A 139 13.48 -7.33 -27.97
N ALA A 140 14.18 -6.20 -27.99
CA ALA A 140 14.62 -5.46 -26.82
C ALA A 140 13.85 -4.13 -26.74
N THR A 141 13.36 -3.78 -25.57
CA THR A 141 12.74 -2.48 -25.28
C THR A 141 13.44 -1.85 -24.09
N VAL A 142 13.84 -0.59 -24.22
CA VAL A 142 14.44 0.20 -23.14
C VAL A 142 13.59 1.44 -22.93
N SER A 143 12.86 1.52 -21.83
CA SER A 143 12.07 2.69 -21.47
C SER A 143 12.96 3.79 -20.88
N VAL A 144 12.86 4.98 -21.45
CA VAL A 144 13.70 6.14 -21.11
C VAL A 144 12.87 7.22 -20.40
N ASN A 145 11.67 7.51 -20.91
CA ASN A 145 10.75 8.54 -20.42
C ASN A 145 11.41 9.91 -20.15
N SER A 146 12.36 10.32 -20.99
CA SER A 146 13.10 11.58 -20.87
C SER A 146 12.62 12.64 -21.86
N THR A 147 12.19 13.79 -21.37
CA THR A 147 11.83 14.95 -22.21
C THR A 147 13.06 15.72 -22.71
N THR A 148 14.26 15.46 -22.20
CA THR A 148 15.50 16.14 -22.55
C THR A 148 16.43 15.30 -23.42
N ALA A 149 16.30 13.98 -23.40
CA ALA A 149 17.12 13.09 -24.23
C ALA A 149 16.87 13.38 -25.72
N ASN A 150 17.95 13.71 -26.43
CA ASN A 150 17.86 14.16 -27.80
C ASN A 150 18.72 13.38 -28.80
N ARG A 151 19.42 12.34 -28.36
CA ARG A 151 20.07 11.32 -29.21
C ARG A 151 20.14 9.97 -28.51
N VAL A 152 20.11 8.90 -29.31
CA VAL A 152 20.28 7.52 -28.86
C VAL A 152 21.52 6.93 -29.51
N LYS A 153 22.31 6.14 -28.75
CA LYS A 153 23.44 5.37 -29.27
C LYS A 153 23.31 3.92 -28.88
N ILE A 154 23.43 3.04 -29.88
CA ILE A 154 23.50 1.58 -29.69
C ILE A 154 24.93 1.15 -29.99
N ALA A 155 25.63 0.58 -29.02
CA ALA A 155 27.06 0.28 -29.11
C ALA A 155 27.36 -1.19 -28.81
N ASN A 156 28.47 -1.68 -29.38
CA ASN A 156 29.04 -2.98 -29.09
C ASN A 156 30.54 -2.82 -28.75
N ASP A 157 30.86 -2.81 -27.49
CA ASP A 157 32.23 -2.70 -26.95
C ASP A 157 32.90 -4.07 -26.76
N GLY A 158 32.14 -5.15 -26.97
CA GLY A 158 32.58 -6.52 -26.74
C GLY A 158 33.48 -7.08 -27.85
N SER A 159 34.09 -8.25 -27.58
CA SER A 159 34.99 -8.97 -28.50
C SER A 159 34.27 -9.76 -29.60
N GLY A 160 32.96 -9.87 -29.60
CA GLY A 160 32.11 -10.55 -30.59
C GLY A 160 31.25 -9.52 -31.34
N ASP A 161 30.95 -9.81 -32.62
CA ASP A 161 30.03 -8.97 -33.38
C ASP A 161 28.61 -9.10 -32.86
N ALA A 162 27.85 -8.01 -32.94
CA ALA A 162 26.42 -7.99 -32.69
C ALA A 162 25.66 -7.63 -33.98
N ASP A 163 24.43 -8.07 -34.13
CA ASP A 163 23.57 -7.75 -35.27
C ASP A 163 22.21 -7.26 -34.71
N ILE A 164 21.76 -6.08 -35.12
CA ILE A 164 20.48 -5.49 -34.74
C ILE A 164 19.63 -5.16 -35.98
N ASP A 165 18.32 -5.10 -35.77
CA ASP A 165 17.34 -4.84 -36.81
C ASP A 165 16.18 -4.01 -36.23
N ASP A 166 15.35 -3.39 -37.07
CA ASP A 166 14.10 -2.70 -36.70
C ASP A 166 14.29 -1.70 -35.53
N LEU A 167 15.32 -0.83 -35.58
CA LEU A 167 15.55 0.17 -34.54
C LEU A 167 14.49 1.27 -34.57
N GLY A 168 13.59 1.27 -33.59
CA GLY A 168 12.55 2.24 -33.37
C GLY A 168 12.86 3.15 -32.15
N VAL A 169 12.52 4.41 -32.25
CA VAL A 169 12.57 5.37 -31.14
C VAL A 169 11.25 6.16 -31.11
N THR A 170 10.58 6.14 -29.95
CA THR A 170 9.34 6.90 -29.75
C THR A 170 9.60 8.20 -29.01
N ALA A 171 8.81 9.22 -29.30
CA ALA A 171 8.83 10.52 -28.64
C ALA A 171 8.06 10.49 -27.31
N THR A 172 8.41 11.35 -26.37
CA THR A 172 7.61 11.57 -25.14
C THR A 172 6.34 12.35 -25.43
N ALA A 173 6.32 13.18 -26.49
CA ALA A 173 5.14 13.87 -26.98
C ALA A 173 5.17 13.92 -28.52
N PHE A 174 4.04 13.73 -29.17
CA PHE A 174 3.92 13.75 -30.64
C PHE A 174 2.55 14.25 -31.07
N GLY A 175 2.47 14.76 -32.32
CA GLY A 175 1.26 15.35 -32.90
C GLY A 175 1.11 16.85 -32.64
N VAL A 176 -0.02 17.40 -33.03
CA VAL A 176 -0.41 18.79 -32.77
C VAL A 176 -1.08 18.87 -31.41
N GLU A 177 -0.52 19.71 -30.54
CA GLU A 177 -1.04 19.90 -29.19
C GLU A 177 -2.46 20.51 -29.24
N ALA A 178 -3.29 20.12 -28.29
CA ALA A 178 -4.57 20.78 -28.05
C ALA A 178 -4.36 22.24 -27.61
N ARG A 179 -5.42 23.05 -27.69
CA ARG A 179 -5.44 24.40 -27.12
C ARG A 179 -6.64 24.55 -26.22
N VAL A 180 -6.39 25.04 -25.01
CA VAL A 180 -7.42 25.31 -24.03
C VAL A 180 -7.36 26.73 -23.50
N SER A 181 -8.50 27.28 -23.17
CA SER A 181 -8.63 28.59 -22.52
C SER A 181 -9.25 28.44 -21.14
N THR A 182 -8.70 29.16 -20.17
CA THR A 182 -9.26 29.22 -18.80
C THR A 182 -10.41 30.23 -18.78
N GLY A 183 -11.61 29.77 -18.39
CA GLY A 183 -12.79 30.61 -18.20
C GLY A 183 -12.77 31.36 -16.86
N GLU A 184 -13.89 31.99 -16.52
CA GLU A 184 -14.02 32.70 -15.23
C GLU A 184 -14.41 31.74 -14.11
N ALA A 185 -13.96 32.04 -12.89
CA ALA A 185 -14.42 31.40 -11.67
C ALA A 185 -15.74 32.05 -11.23
N VAL A 186 -16.76 31.24 -10.97
CA VAL A 186 -18.09 31.72 -10.51
C VAL A 186 -18.55 30.88 -9.31
N HIS A 187 -19.66 31.30 -8.70
CA HIS A 187 -20.22 30.64 -7.50
C HIS A 187 -19.17 30.35 -6.42
N ILE A 188 -18.27 31.33 -6.26
CA ILE A 188 -17.21 31.24 -5.27
C ILE A 188 -17.84 31.29 -3.89
N THR A 189 -17.52 30.30 -3.07
CA THR A 189 -17.91 30.21 -1.65
C THR A 189 -16.67 30.20 -0.77
N LYS A 190 -16.85 29.89 0.49
CA LYS A 190 -15.76 29.74 1.47
C LYS A 190 -14.88 28.52 1.16
N ASN A 191 -15.46 27.46 0.61
CA ASN A 191 -14.80 26.15 0.45
C ASN A 191 -14.97 25.51 -0.92
N SER A 192 -15.60 26.22 -1.87
CA SER A 192 -15.78 25.77 -3.26
C SER A 192 -15.79 26.92 -4.26
N ALA A 193 -15.57 26.60 -5.52
CA ALA A 193 -15.73 27.50 -6.67
C ALA A 193 -16.02 26.71 -7.93
N ASP A 194 -16.86 27.23 -8.81
CA ASP A 194 -17.05 26.67 -10.14
C ASP A 194 -16.03 27.30 -11.09
N LEU A 195 -15.17 26.46 -11.68
CA LEU A 195 -14.06 26.86 -12.54
C LEU A 195 -14.35 26.44 -13.99
N ALA A 196 -14.36 27.40 -14.88
CA ALA A 196 -14.70 27.17 -16.28
C ALA A 196 -13.45 26.96 -17.16
N GLY A 197 -13.60 26.18 -18.20
CA GLY A 197 -12.61 26.01 -19.28
C GLY A 197 -13.24 25.79 -20.62
N THR A 198 -12.46 26.02 -21.69
CA THR A 198 -12.84 25.79 -23.06
C THR A 198 -11.74 25.00 -23.77
N LEU A 199 -12.11 23.93 -24.44
CA LEU A 199 -11.26 23.25 -25.42
C LEU A 199 -11.41 24.00 -26.76
N ASP A 200 -10.46 24.89 -27.06
CA ASP A 200 -10.50 25.71 -28.26
C ASP A 200 -10.20 24.93 -29.55
N ASP A 201 -9.29 23.94 -29.39
CA ASP A 201 -8.84 23.08 -30.50
C ASP A 201 -8.33 21.74 -29.86
N PRO A 202 -8.87 20.59 -30.23
CA PRO A 202 -8.40 19.32 -29.69
C PRO A 202 -7.01 18.89 -30.22
N GLY A 203 -6.48 19.59 -31.25
CA GLY A 203 -5.30 19.14 -31.98
C GLY A 203 -5.59 17.94 -32.88
N ASP A 204 -4.55 17.16 -33.22
CA ASP A 204 -4.68 15.98 -34.07
C ASP A 204 -4.60 14.66 -33.28
N GLN A 205 -4.34 14.74 -31.99
CA GLN A 205 -4.31 13.60 -31.09
C GLN A 205 -5.54 13.53 -30.18
N THR A 206 -5.95 12.33 -29.84
CA THR A 206 -7.10 12.18 -28.94
C THR A 206 -6.78 12.76 -27.57
N VAL A 207 -7.63 13.67 -27.10
CA VAL A 207 -7.59 14.14 -25.71
C VAL A 207 -8.01 13.00 -24.79
N THR A 208 -7.16 12.64 -23.85
CA THR A 208 -7.35 11.53 -22.93
C THR A 208 -7.79 11.99 -21.54
N GLU A 209 -7.51 13.24 -21.18
CA GLU A 209 -7.90 13.86 -19.92
C GLU A 209 -8.03 15.36 -20.12
N MET A 210 -9.03 16.00 -19.54
CA MET A 210 -9.14 17.46 -19.46
C MET A 210 -9.92 17.90 -18.22
N GLY A 211 -9.69 19.14 -17.82
CA GLY A 211 -10.31 19.69 -16.62
C GLY A 211 -9.72 21.02 -16.22
N VAL A 212 -9.75 21.30 -14.91
CA VAL A 212 -9.13 22.47 -14.32
C VAL A 212 -8.25 22.05 -13.14
N VAL A 213 -7.05 22.62 -13.06
CA VAL A 213 -6.10 22.49 -11.94
C VAL A 213 -6.11 23.77 -11.11
N TRP A 214 -5.87 23.67 -9.79
CA TRP A 214 -5.75 24.82 -8.91
C TRP A 214 -4.72 24.61 -7.82
N ALA A 215 -4.16 25.69 -7.31
CA ALA A 215 -3.24 25.72 -6.18
C ALA A 215 -3.17 27.14 -5.58
N THR A 216 -2.55 27.30 -4.42
CA THR A 216 -2.26 28.62 -3.84
C THR A 216 -1.02 29.29 -4.45
N ARG A 217 -0.29 28.62 -5.34
CA ARG A 217 0.85 29.14 -6.11
C ARG A 217 0.47 29.35 -7.58
N SER A 218 1.18 30.26 -8.23
CA SER A 218 0.95 30.54 -9.66
C SER A 218 1.31 29.36 -10.57
N ASN A 219 0.64 29.29 -11.70
CA ASN A 219 0.81 28.28 -12.73
C ASN A 219 0.64 26.84 -12.22
N PRO A 220 -0.49 26.47 -11.62
CA PRO A 220 -0.77 25.12 -11.19
C PRO A 220 -0.69 24.13 -12.37
N THR A 221 -0.36 22.88 -12.08
CA THR A 221 -0.15 21.81 -13.06
C THR A 221 -1.01 20.60 -12.71
N VAL A 222 -1.08 19.59 -13.56
CA VAL A 222 -1.78 18.33 -13.29
C VAL A 222 -1.25 17.55 -12.09
N GLY A 223 -0.13 17.95 -11.51
CA GLY A 223 0.38 17.44 -10.23
C GLY A 223 -0.19 18.14 -8.98
N ASP A 224 -1.00 19.20 -9.16
CA ASP A 224 -1.68 19.89 -8.07
C ASP A 224 -3.15 19.41 -7.95
N ASP A 225 -3.95 20.07 -7.13
CA ASP A 225 -5.37 19.76 -7.03
C ASP A 225 -6.04 19.95 -8.39
N LYS A 226 -6.92 19.03 -8.76
CA LYS A 226 -7.62 19.06 -10.05
C LYS A 226 -9.02 18.48 -9.97
N ALA A 227 -9.84 18.88 -10.93
CA ALA A 227 -11.10 18.20 -11.23
C ALA A 227 -11.18 17.93 -12.74
N GLU A 228 -11.58 16.72 -13.07
CA GLU A 228 -11.64 16.22 -14.45
C GLU A 228 -13.05 16.35 -15.01
N VAL A 229 -13.15 16.42 -16.33
CA VAL A 229 -14.41 16.47 -17.06
C VAL A 229 -14.74 15.06 -17.57
N GLU A 230 -15.96 14.60 -17.33
CA GLU A 230 -16.40 13.28 -17.80
C GLU A 230 -16.53 13.19 -19.33
N ASP A 231 -17.05 14.26 -19.97
CA ASP A 231 -17.21 14.33 -21.43
C ASP A 231 -16.00 15.01 -22.09
N LEU A 232 -15.02 14.23 -22.50
CA LEU A 232 -13.80 14.68 -23.19
C LEU A 232 -14.05 15.30 -24.59
N LYS A 233 -15.30 15.35 -25.06
CA LYS A 233 -15.70 16.02 -26.32
C LYS A 233 -16.38 17.37 -26.10
N ALA A 234 -16.59 17.71 -24.81
CA ALA A 234 -17.21 19.00 -24.50
C ALA A 234 -16.28 20.16 -24.89
N THR A 235 -16.78 21.10 -25.67
CA THR A 235 -16.03 22.31 -26.06
C THR A 235 -15.94 23.29 -24.88
N ASN A 236 -17.01 23.45 -24.11
CA ASN A 236 -17.04 24.26 -22.90
C ASN A 236 -17.36 23.36 -21.70
N PHE A 237 -16.68 23.57 -20.61
CA PHE A 237 -16.87 22.78 -19.40
C PHE A 237 -16.74 23.66 -18.15
N VAL A 238 -17.35 23.21 -17.09
CA VAL A 238 -17.22 23.77 -15.74
C VAL A 238 -17.02 22.61 -14.78
N VAL A 239 -16.06 22.76 -13.88
CA VAL A 239 -15.80 21.82 -12.79
C VAL A 239 -15.92 22.55 -11.47
N THR A 240 -16.38 21.87 -10.44
CA THR A 240 -16.46 22.44 -9.09
C THR A 240 -15.22 22.05 -8.29
N ALA A 241 -14.38 23.02 -7.93
CA ALA A 241 -13.31 22.86 -6.98
C ALA A 241 -13.93 22.86 -5.57
N ILE A 242 -13.65 21.81 -4.79
CA ILE A 242 -14.14 21.62 -3.41
C ILE A 242 -12.99 21.50 -2.42
N GLY A 243 -13.28 21.65 -1.13
CA GLY A 243 -12.24 21.52 -0.10
C GLY A 243 -11.30 22.74 -0.03
N LEU A 244 -11.68 23.86 -0.62
CA LEU A 244 -10.90 25.08 -0.62
C LEU A 244 -10.88 25.68 0.82
N LYS A 245 -9.81 26.41 1.12
CA LYS A 245 -9.71 27.18 2.37
C LYS A 245 -10.35 28.55 2.20
N ALA A 246 -11.10 28.98 3.18
CA ALA A 246 -11.70 30.34 3.19
C ALA A 246 -10.62 31.42 3.20
N SER A 247 -10.99 32.63 2.76
CA SER A 247 -10.12 33.83 2.69
C SER A 247 -8.78 33.62 1.97
N THR A 248 -8.73 32.67 1.04
CA THR A 248 -7.50 32.20 0.38
C THR A 248 -7.51 32.57 -1.11
N ASP A 249 -6.39 33.08 -1.60
CA ASP A 249 -6.18 33.34 -3.02
C ASP A 249 -5.70 32.05 -3.69
N TYR A 250 -6.41 31.65 -4.76
CA TYR A 250 -6.08 30.50 -5.58
C TYR A 250 -5.75 30.92 -7.01
N HIS A 251 -4.80 30.24 -7.60
CA HIS A 251 -4.53 30.23 -9.03
C HIS A 251 -5.17 29.02 -9.65
N TYR A 252 -5.70 29.12 -10.87
CA TYR A 252 -6.29 28.00 -11.58
C TYR A 252 -6.12 28.11 -13.08
N ARG A 253 -6.09 26.97 -13.76
CA ARG A 253 -5.92 26.86 -15.20
C ARG A 253 -6.73 25.69 -15.76
N ALA A 254 -7.40 25.89 -16.89
CA ALA A 254 -7.87 24.77 -17.70
C ALA A 254 -6.68 23.98 -18.25
N TYR A 255 -6.83 22.68 -18.43
CA TYR A 255 -5.82 21.83 -19.03
C TYR A 255 -6.43 20.76 -19.93
N ALA A 256 -5.63 20.24 -20.87
CA ALA A 256 -5.92 19.03 -21.63
C ALA A 256 -4.66 18.20 -21.82
N VAL A 257 -4.80 16.89 -21.77
CA VAL A 257 -3.73 15.89 -21.94
C VAL A 257 -4.01 15.07 -23.20
N SER A 258 -3.01 14.91 -24.02
CA SER A 258 -3.04 14.03 -25.19
C SER A 258 -1.65 13.44 -25.43
N ASN A 259 -1.49 12.58 -26.43
CA ASN A 259 -0.16 12.10 -26.83
C ASN A 259 0.75 13.23 -27.39
N ALA A 260 0.18 14.38 -27.77
CA ALA A 260 0.96 15.56 -28.16
C ALA A 260 1.58 16.29 -26.95
N GLY A 261 1.08 16.04 -25.74
CA GLY A 261 1.55 16.64 -24.50
C GLY A 261 0.40 17.12 -23.62
N THR A 262 0.77 17.80 -22.52
CA THR A 262 -0.17 18.49 -21.62
C THR A 262 -0.12 19.98 -21.88
N VAL A 263 -1.26 20.57 -22.18
CA VAL A 263 -1.42 22.00 -22.40
C VAL A 263 -2.26 22.64 -21.31
N TYR A 264 -2.00 23.92 -21.08
CA TYR A 264 -2.70 24.70 -20.07
C TYR A 264 -3.20 26.02 -20.64
N GLY A 265 -4.36 26.44 -20.18
CA GLY A 265 -4.87 27.79 -20.43
C GLY A 265 -4.14 28.87 -19.61
N GLU A 266 -4.65 30.09 -19.66
CA GLU A 266 -4.11 31.21 -18.90
C GLU A 266 -4.21 30.97 -17.39
N ASP A 267 -3.21 31.41 -16.64
CA ASP A 267 -3.24 31.40 -15.18
C ASP A 267 -4.16 32.51 -14.68
N LYS A 268 -5.30 32.14 -14.11
CA LYS A 268 -6.26 33.06 -13.50
C LYS A 268 -6.29 32.88 -12.00
N THR A 269 -6.87 33.87 -11.33
CA THR A 269 -6.98 33.87 -9.87
C THR A 269 -8.41 34.09 -9.43
N PHE A 270 -8.75 33.51 -8.28
CA PHE A 270 -9.94 33.86 -7.52
C PHE A 270 -9.59 33.84 -6.03
N ARG A 271 -10.43 34.51 -5.24
CA ARG A 271 -10.32 34.48 -3.79
C ARG A 271 -11.60 33.89 -3.21
N THR A 272 -11.48 32.90 -2.34
CA THR A 272 -12.61 32.34 -1.60
C THR A 272 -13.18 33.38 -0.63
N GLU A 273 -14.47 33.26 -0.31
CA GLU A 273 -15.15 34.13 0.65
C GLU A 273 -14.50 34.03 2.03
N GLU A 274 -14.75 35.04 2.87
CA GLU A 274 -14.24 35.07 4.24
C GLU A 274 -14.92 33.98 5.09
N ALA A 275 -14.13 33.36 5.96
CA ALA A 275 -14.67 32.43 6.95
C ALA A 275 -15.68 33.14 7.85
N THR A 276 -16.75 32.45 8.20
CA THR A 276 -17.75 32.94 9.16
C THR A 276 -17.79 31.99 10.37
N PRO A 277 -18.36 32.42 11.52
CA PRO A 277 -18.62 31.49 12.61
C PRO A 277 -19.46 30.28 12.13
N ALA A 278 -19.21 29.11 12.66
CA ALA A 278 -19.97 27.91 12.33
C ALA A 278 -21.46 28.09 12.69
N THR A 279 -22.34 27.41 11.95
CA THR A 279 -23.76 27.28 12.29
C THR A 279 -23.99 25.87 12.83
N ILE A 280 -24.54 25.76 14.01
CA ILE A 280 -24.78 24.49 14.68
C ILE A 280 -26.21 24.37 15.17
N ALA A 281 -26.77 23.18 15.04
CA ALA A 281 -28.11 22.84 15.55
C ALA A 281 -28.01 21.87 16.72
N THR A 282 -28.82 22.08 17.74
CA THR A 282 -29.01 21.18 18.87
C THR A 282 -30.12 20.19 18.49
N GLY A 283 -29.86 18.89 18.60
CA GLY A 283 -30.84 17.84 18.39
C GLY A 283 -31.54 17.42 19.71
N GLU A 284 -32.43 16.47 19.59
CA GLU A 284 -33.17 15.93 20.73
C GLU A 284 -32.26 15.13 21.69
N LEU A 285 -32.61 15.17 22.96
CA LEU A 285 -32.07 14.31 23.99
C LEU A 285 -32.82 12.97 23.96
N THR A 286 -32.10 11.92 23.65
CA THR A 286 -32.65 10.55 23.64
C THR A 286 -32.20 9.78 24.88
N THR A 287 -32.99 8.84 25.32
CA THR A 287 -32.69 7.96 26.45
C THR A 287 -32.48 6.55 25.94
N GLY A 288 -31.34 5.92 26.27
CA GLY A 288 -31.06 4.56 25.84
C GLY A 288 -30.10 3.87 26.81
N GLY A 289 -30.42 2.64 27.23
CA GLY A 289 -29.59 1.84 28.13
C GLY A 289 -29.24 2.52 29.49
N GLY A 290 -30.14 3.35 30.02
CA GLY A 290 -29.90 4.10 31.25
C GLY A 290 -29.00 5.33 31.07
N LYS A 291 -28.74 5.76 29.82
CA LYS A 291 -27.89 6.86 29.43
C LYS A 291 -28.69 7.93 28.69
N TYR A 292 -28.25 9.16 28.80
CA TYR A 292 -28.85 10.29 28.11
C TYR A 292 -27.91 10.77 27.00
N VAL A 293 -28.37 10.69 25.77
CA VAL A 293 -27.57 11.02 24.59
C VAL A 293 -28.17 12.23 23.87
N ALA A 294 -27.44 13.32 23.79
CA ALA A 294 -27.78 14.49 23.02
C ALA A 294 -27.05 14.49 21.67
N THR A 295 -27.76 14.94 20.64
CA THR A 295 -27.22 15.03 19.27
C THR A 295 -26.91 16.50 18.93
N GLY A 296 -25.85 16.75 18.21
CA GLY A 296 -25.55 18.05 17.60
C GLY A 296 -25.24 17.89 16.14
N THR A 297 -25.57 18.92 15.34
CA THR A 297 -25.27 18.94 13.89
C THR A 297 -24.58 20.24 13.54
N VAL A 298 -23.37 20.16 13.00
CA VAL A 298 -22.70 21.29 12.34
C VAL A 298 -23.36 21.45 10.97
N VAL A 299 -24.19 22.46 10.84
CA VAL A 299 -24.94 22.74 9.61
C VAL A 299 -24.03 23.37 8.55
N ASP A 300 -23.13 24.25 9.00
CA ASP A 300 -22.10 24.91 8.19
C ASP A 300 -20.91 25.21 9.12
N ASP A 301 -19.72 24.74 8.77
CA ASP A 301 -18.49 25.01 9.53
C ASP A 301 -17.97 26.43 9.36
N GLY A 302 -18.60 27.20 8.47
CA GLY A 302 -18.23 28.56 8.17
C GLY A 302 -16.98 28.68 7.32
N GLY A 303 -16.47 27.57 6.76
CA GLY A 303 -15.20 27.51 6.03
C GLY A 303 -13.98 27.66 6.96
N ALA A 304 -14.16 27.42 8.25
CA ALA A 304 -13.12 27.50 9.28
C ALA A 304 -12.79 26.10 9.81
N ASP A 305 -11.53 25.85 10.18
CA ASP A 305 -11.13 24.57 10.75
C ASP A 305 -11.93 24.29 12.04
N LEU A 306 -12.63 23.16 12.05
CA LEU A 306 -13.38 22.67 13.20
C LEU A 306 -12.41 22.06 14.22
N LEU A 307 -12.39 22.59 15.44
CA LEU A 307 -11.45 22.22 16.50
C LEU A 307 -12.07 21.31 17.57
N GLU A 308 -13.34 21.57 17.93
CA GLU A 308 -14.08 20.80 18.94
C GLU A 308 -15.58 20.92 18.66
N VAL A 309 -16.33 19.86 18.88
CA VAL A 309 -17.80 19.86 18.92
C VAL A 309 -18.27 19.11 20.15
N GLY A 310 -19.43 19.43 20.67
CA GLY A 310 -19.95 18.75 21.85
C GLY A 310 -21.27 19.34 22.32
N ILE A 311 -21.68 18.95 23.54
CA ILE A 311 -22.89 19.42 24.20
C ILE A 311 -22.53 20.11 25.52
N ILE A 312 -23.05 21.30 25.69
CA ILE A 312 -23.03 22.02 26.96
C ILE A 312 -24.33 21.69 27.70
N TYR A 313 -24.30 21.51 29.02
CA TYR A 313 -25.48 21.19 29.82
C TYR A 313 -25.38 21.80 31.21
N GLY A 314 -26.52 21.91 31.89
CA GLY A 314 -26.62 22.45 33.24
C GLY A 314 -28.05 22.55 33.77
N GLU A 315 -28.24 22.85 35.07
CA GLU A 315 -29.58 22.90 35.71
C GLU A 315 -30.26 24.26 35.53
N HIS A 316 -29.61 25.24 34.89
CA HIS A 316 -30.12 26.61 34.69
C HIS A 316 -30.06 26.98 33.20
N GLU A 317 -31.03 27.82 32.76
CA GLU A 317 -31.04 28.37 31.39
C GLU A 317 -29.92 29.41 31.19
N GLY A 318 -29.59 29.65 29.91
CA GLY A 318 -28.56 30.62 29.54
C GLY A 318 -27.16 30.01 29.50
N LEU A 319 -27.04 28.79 29.06
CA LEU A 319 -25.76 28.06 28.98
C LEU A 319 -24.76 28.76 28.05
N THR A 320 -23.52 28.81 28.50
CA THR A 320 -22.36 29.33 27.78
C THR A 320 -21.28 28.28 27.70
N ILE A 321 -20.21 28.50 26.93
CA ILE A 321 -19.08 27.57 26.78
C ILE A 321 -18.35 27.30 28.11
N ASP A 322 -18.55 28.13 29.13
CA ASP A 322 -17.94 27.98 30.44
C ASP A 322 -18.71 27.04 31.38
N ASN A 323 -19.94 26.61 30.99
CA ASN A 323 -20.71 25.63 31.73
C ASN A 323 -20.15 24.22 31.53
N ASP A 324 -20.69 23.24 32.26
CA ASP A 324 -20.34 21.86 32.09
C ASP A 324 -20.61 21.41 30.65
N LYS A 325 -19.65 20.68 30.07
CA LYS A 325 -19.75 20.22 28.67
C LYS A 325 -19.09 18.89 28.48
N VAL A 326 -19.56 18.15 27.50
CA VAL A 326 -18.95 16.92 27.03
C VAL A 326 -18.63 17.08 25.54
N ALA A 327 -17.36 16.96 25.19
CA ALA A 327 -16.91 16.99 23.81
C ALA A 327 -17.20 15.65 23.11
N ALA A 328 -17.57 15.71 21.85
CA ALA A 328 -17.69 14.53 21.02
C ALA A 328 -16.30 13.89 20.75
N LYS A 329 -16.27 12.58 20.65
CA LYS A 329 -15.02 11.83 20.41
C LYS A 329 -14.44 12.04 19.00
N THR A 330 -15.25 12.47 18.06
CA THR A 330 -14.87 12.71 16.66
C THR A 330 -15.44 14.02 16.15
N LEU A 331 -14.72 14.69 15.26
CA LEU A 331 -15.13 15.93 14.58
C LEU A 331 -15.96 15.57 13.34
N LYS A 332 -17.22 15.18 13.52
CA LYS A 332 -18.16 14.89 12.43
C LYS A 332 -19.24 15.96 12.34
N ALA A 333 -19.82 16.13 11.15
CA ALA A 333 -20.92 17.07 10.96
C ALA A 333 -22.12 16.73 11.84
N VAL A 334 -22.43 15.45 12.05
CA VAL A 334 -23.40 14.99 13.04
C VAL A 334 -22.65 14.24 14.13
N PHE A 335 -22.89 14.61 15.37
CA PHE A 335 -22.22 13.99 16.53
C PHE A 335 -23.22 13.73 17.64
N ARG A 336 -22.90 12.76 18.48
CA ARG A 336 -23.66 12.35 19.65
C ARG A 336 -22.79 12.35 20.88
N VAL A 337 -23.39 12.76 22.00
CA VAL A 337 -22.67 12.91 23.28
C VAL A 337 -23.52 12.39 24.39
N GLU A 338 -22.97 11.46 25.17
CA GLU A 338 -23.59 10.98 26.41
C GLU A 338 -23.41 12.00 27.50
N LEU A 339 -24.52 12.39 28.14
CA LEU A 339 -24.56 13.37 29.24
C LEU A 339 -24.78 12.67 30.59
N PRO A 340 -24.00 13.03 31.64
CA PRO A 340 -24.13 12.46 32.98
C PRO A 340 -25.29 13.13 33.76
N LEU A 341 -26.53 12.96 33.30
CA LEU A 341 -27.72 13.56 33.89
C LEU A 341 -28.30 12.69 35.01
N GLU A 342 -28.88 13.33 36.03
CA GLU A 342 -29.50 12.69 37.21
C GLU A 342 -31.02 12.70 37.10
N TRP A 343 -31.68 11.66 37.60
CA TRP A 343 -33.12 11.55 37.65
C TRP A 343 -33.78 12.59 38.60
N GLY A 344 -34.98 12.99 38.27
CA GLY A 344 -35.73 13.95 39.05
C GLY A 344 -35.30 15.39 38.83
N LYS A 345 -34.29 15.68 38.05
CA LYS A 345 -33.80 17.02 37.75
C LYS A 345 -34.24 17.52 36.38
N THR A 346 -34.25 18.86 36.25
CA THR A 346 -34.46 19.52 34.96
C THR A 346 -33.12 20.07 34.48
N TYR A 347 -32.78 19.72 33.24
CA TYR A 347 -31.53 20.20 32.59
C TYR A 347 -31.86 21.05 31.37
N TYR A 348 -30.95 21.98 31.10
CA TYR A 348 -30.84 22.69 29.84
C TYR A 348 -29.62 22.13 29.12
N TYR A 349 -29.67 22.05 27.79
CA TYR A 349 -28.54 21.57 27.01
C TYR A 349 -28.53 22.19 25.60
N ARG A 350 -27.36 22.35 25.02
CA ARG A 350 -27.17 22.88 23.68
C ARG A 350 -25.89 22.35 23.04
N ALA A 351 -25.92 22.19 21.72
CA ALA A 351 -24.72 21.85 20.95
C ALA A 351 -23.80 23.04 20.82
N TYR A 352 -22.50 22.80 20.78
CA TYR A 352 -21.49 23.82 20.50
C TYR A 352 -20.46 23.31 19.49
N ALA A 353 -19.86 24.24 18.73
CA ALA A 353 -18.71 24.03 17.87
C ALA A 353 -17.66 25.12 18.18
N VAL A 354 -16.41 24.69 18.24
CA VAL A 354 -15.24 25.58 18.32
C VAL A 354 -14.52 25.49 16.98
N THR A 355 -14.36 26.63 16.34
CA THR A 355 -13.61 26.74 15.10
C THR A 355 -12.48 27.75 15.28
N THR A 356 -11.62 27.91 14.26
CA THR A 356 -10.61 28.99 14.23
C THR A 356 -11.25 30.40 14.27
N MET A 357 -12.54 30.52 13.95
CA MET A 357 -13.31 31.76 14.03
C MET A 357 -13.99 32.01 15.40
N GLY A 358 -13.90 31.06 16.31
CA GLY A 358 -14.46 31.14 17.64
C GLY A 358 -15.50 30.08 17.96
N VAL A 359 -16.30 30.33 19.01
CA VAL A 359 -17.31 29.39 19.50
C VAL A 359 -18.68 29.75 18.93
N SER A 360 -19.38 28.76 18.41
CA SER A 360 -20.77 28.81 18.02
C SER A 360 -21.59 27.85 18.86
N MET A 361 -22.85 28.23 19.16
CA MET A 361 -23.74 27.43 19.99
C MET A 361 -25.09 27.30 19.29
N GLY A 362 -25.67 26.11 19.36
CA GLY A 362 -27.01 25.82 18.85
C GLY A 362 -28.12 26.38 19.76
N GLU A 363 -29.36 26.07 19.43
CA GLU A 363 -30.50 26.42 20.27
C GLU A 363 -30.40 25.68 21.61
N GLU A 364 -30.90 26.35 22.69
CA GLU A 364 -30.94 25.73 24.01
C GLU A 364 -32.23 24.97 24.18
N HIS A 365 -32.15 23.70 24.54
CA HIS A 365 -33.28 22.83 24.83
C HIS A 365 -33.41 22.61 26.34
N ARG A 366 -34.61 22.34 26.79
CA ARG A 366 -34.93 22.05 28.19
C ARG A 366 -35.56 20.68 28.30
N GLN A 367 -35.02 19.82 29.16
CA GLN A 367 -35.55 18.47 29.41
C GLN A 367 -35.61 18.20 30.93
N THR A 368 -36.75 17.73 31.39
CA THR A 368 -36.92 17.17 32.74
C THR A 368 -36.69 15.67 32.66
N ILE A 369 -35.81 15.16 33.51
CA ILE A 369 -35.49 13.74 33.59
C ILE A 369 -36.47 13.10 34.57
N ASP A 370 -37.48 12.41 34.04
CA ASP A 370 -38.59 11.83 34.82
C ASP A 370 -38.22 10.40 35.32
N GLU A 371 -38.40 10.19 36.62
CA GLU A 371 -38.16 8.87 37.28
C GLU A 371 -39.18 7.81 36.93
N SER A 372 -40.35 8.20 36.40
CA SER A 372 -41.52 7.32 36.25
C SER A 372 -41.51 6.46 34.98
N VAL A 373 -40.61 6.70 34.03
CA VAL A 373 -40.50 5.93 32.78
C VAL A 373 -39.09 5.31 32.69
N PRO A 374 -38.96 4.03 32.93
CA PRO A 374 -37.69 3.36 32.62
C PRO A 374 -37.36 3.62 31.15
N PRO A 375 -36.11 4.06 30.83
CA PRO A 375 -35.75 4.29 29.44
C PRO A 375 -35.98 3.03 28.63
N THR A 376 -36.72 3.12 27.53
CA THR A 376 -36.83 2.02 26.56
C THR A 376 -35.40 1.72 26.08
N PRO A 377 -34.94 0.47 26.11
CA PRO A 377 -33.61 0.15 25.66
C PRO A 377 -33.38 0.64 24.24
N ASP A 378 -32.45 1.57 24.08
CA ASP A 378 -32.03 2.02 22.75
C ASP A 378 -31.04 1.00 22.18
N LEU A 379 -31.60 0.01 21.46
CA LEU A 379 -30.81 -0.98 20.73
C LEU A 379 -30.19 -0.41 19.44
N THR A 380 -30.47 0.84 19.11
CA THR A 380 -30.06 1.42 17.81
C THR A 380 -28.56 1.56 17.65
N GLU A 381 -27.76 1.55 18.74
CA GLU A 381 -26.29 1.66 18.67
C GLU A 381 -25.56 0.42 19.20
N LYS A 382 -26.09 -0.28 20.21
CA LYS A 382 -25.40 -1.42 20.85
C LYS A 382 -26.34 -2.57 21.17
N ILE A 383 -25.94 -3.76 20.81
CA ILE A 383 -26.60 -5.02 21.21
C ILE A 383 -25.59 -5.79 22.07
N TRP A 384 -26.01 -6.25 23.23
CA TRP A 384 -25.15 -6.94 24.16
C TRP A 384 -25.34 -8.44 24.18
N CYS A 385 -24.23 -9.18 24.18
CA CYS A 385 -24.17 -10.60 24.44
C CYS A 385 -23.31 -10.87 25.69
N ALA A 386 -23.65 -11.89 26.44
CA ALA A 386 -22.86 -12.35 27.60
C ALA A 386 -22.90 -13.88 27.69
N PRO A 387 -21.83 -14.53 28.24
CA PRO A 387 -21.82 -16.00 28.41
C PRO A 387 -22.93 -16.56 29.31
N ASP A 388 -23.45 -15.73 30.18
CA ASP A 388 -24.59 -16.01 31.08
C ASP A 388 -25.90 -15.34 30.61
N GLY A 389 -25.96 -14.89 29.36
CA GLY A 389 -27.14 -14.28 28.74
C GLY A 389 -28.28 -15.27 28.51
N ASP A 390 -29.47 -14.77 28.20
CA ASP A 390 -30.70 -15.58 28.00
C ASP A 390 -31.42 -15.16 26.72
N ASP A 391 -31.40 -15.98 25.70
CA ASP A 391 -32.07 -15.71 24.40
C ASP A 391 -33.61 -15.70 24.47
N THR A 392 -34.18 -16.11 25.58
CA THR A 392 -35.64 -16.23 25.73
C THR A 392 -36.26 -14.97 26.34
N THR A 393 -35.59 -14.40 27.34
CA THR A 393 -36.13 -13.28 28.14
C THR A 393 -35.31 -11.98 28.01
N ALA A 394 -34.14 -12.05 27.37
CA ALA A 394 -33.26 -10.89 27.15
C ALA A 394 -33.82 -9.95 26.07
N ASP A 395 -33.46 -8.70 26.18
CA ASP A 395 -33.80 -7.63 25.25
C ASP A 395 -32.56 -7.06 24.49
N GLY A 396 -31.38 -7.64 24.69
CA GLY A 396 -30.11 -7.24 24.06
C GLY A 396 -29.45 -6.02 24.70
N THR A 397 -29.95 -5.55 25.83
CA THR A 397 -29.28 -4.48 26.62
C THR A 397 -28.10 -5.05 27.42
N GLU A 398 -27.25 -4.16 27.94
CA GLU A 398 -26.13 -4.57 28.82
C GLU A 398 -26.58 -5.30 30.08
N GLN A 399 -27.76 -4.95 30.62
CA GLN A 399 -28.35 -5.55 31.82
C GLN A 399 -29.08 -6.86 31.54
N LYS A 400 -29.57 -7.05 30.30
CA LYS A 400 -30.27 -8.25 29.83
C LYS A 400 -29.72 -8.71 28.50
N PRO A 401 -28.43 -9.14 28.48
CA PRO A 401 -27.74 -9.49 27.24
C PRO A 401 -28.27 -10.83 26.69
N PHE A 402 -28.21 -10.99 25.38
CA PHE A 402 -28.40 -12.27 24.73
C PHE A 402 -27.25 -13.23 25.08
N PHE A 403 -27.52 -14.54 25.01
CA PHE A 403 -26.44 -15.53 25.01
C PHE A 403 -25.83 -15.66 23.59
N SER A 404 -26.67 -15.90 22.59
CA SER A 404 -26.19 -16.22 21.24
C SER A 404 -25.90 -14.98 20.40
N LEU A 405 -24.81 -15.06 19.65
CA LEU A 405 -24.47 -14.09 18.62
C LEU A 405 -25.52 -14.07 17.49
N ASP A 406 -26.18 -15.22 17.19
CA ASP A 406 -27.25 -15.30 16.17
C ASP A 406 -28.42 -14.34 16.46
N LYS A 407 -28.78 -14.18 17.71
CA LYS A 407 -29.83 -13.22 18.11
C LYS A 407 -29.40 -11.79 17.84
N ALA A 408 -28.17 -11.46 18.18
CA ALA A 408 -27.60 -10.12 17.91
C ALA A 408 -27.46 -9.85 16.40
N ILE A 409 -26.98 -10.83 15.62
CA ILE A 409 -26.86 -10.73 14.16
C ILE A 409 -28.24 -10.50 13.50
N ALA A 410 -29.29 -11.16 14.01
CA ALA A 410 -30.63 -10.97 13.46
C ALA A 410 -31.14 -9.52 13.59
N LEU A 411 -30.72 -8.81 14.64
CA LEU A 411 -31.17 -7.46 14.99
C LEU A 411 -30.24 -6.35 14.52
N VAL A 412 -28.96 -6.64 14.31
CA VAL A 412 -27.97 -5.62 13.99
C VAL A 412 -28.22 -4.96 12.63
N GLU A 413 -28.02 -3.66 12.55
CA GLU A 413 -28.11 -2.83 11.34
C GLU A 413 -26.80 -2.04 11.13
N PRO A 414 -26.56 -1.48 9.93
CA PRO A 414 -25.37 -0.67 9.65
C PRO A 414 -25.15 0.44 10.68
N GLY A 415 -23.91 0.57 11.17
CA GLY A 415 -23.51 1.53 12.20
C GLY A 415 -23.74 1.07 13.64
N MET A 416 -24.29 -0.12 13.85
CA MET A 416 -24.48 -0.68 15.18
C MET A 416 -23.29 -1.53 15.63
N ARG A 417 -23.14 -1.67 16.94
CA ARG A 417 -22.12 -2.52 17.56
C ARG A 417 -22.75 -3.67 18.35
N ILE A 418 -22.32 -4.90 18.10
CA ILE A 418 -22.55 -6.04 18.96
C ILE A 418 -21.41 -6.07 20.00
N CYS A 419 -21.74 -5.88 21.27
CA CYS A 419 -20.82 -5.90 22.41
C CYS A 419 -20.88 -7.28 23.06
N MET A 420 -19.79 -8.06 22.94
CA MET A 420 -19.68 -9.35 23.62
C MET A 420 -18.90 -9.19 24.90
N LYS A 421 -19.52 -9.44 26.06
CA LYS A 421 -18.78 -9.47 27.34
C LYS A 421 -17.73 -10.58 27.30
N ALA A 422 -16.57 -10.31 27.91
CA ALA A 422 -15.49 -11.28 27.98
C ALA A 422 -15.95 -12.61 28.56
N GLY A 423 -15.47 -13.72 27.98
CA GLY A 423 -15.80 -15.08 28.41
C GLY A 423 -16.01 -16.03 27.24
N THR A 424 -16.41 -17.26 27.52
CA THR A 424 -16.56 -18.33 26.53
C THR A 424 -18.04 -18.55 26.19
N TYR A 425 -18.33 -18.52 24.90
CA TYR A 425 -19.65 -18.82 24.31
C TYR A 425 -19.54 -20.13 23.55
N VAL A 426 -20.25 -21.16 24.04
CA VAL A 426 -20.19 -22.51 23.46
C VAL A 426 -21.31 -22.70 22.43
N TYR A 427 -20.93 -23.06 21.20
CA TYR A 427 -21.82 -23.27 20.08
C TYR A 427 -21.76 -24.71 19.56
N ASP A 428 -22.95 -25.26 19.23
CA ASP A 428 -23.10 -26.59 18.63
C ASP A 428 -23.36 -26.52 17.10
N HIS A 429 -23.34 -25.33 16.51
CA HIS A 429 -23.60 -25.02 15.11
C HIS A 429 -22.75 -23.88 14.62
N ARG A 430 -22.67 -23.76 13.28
CA ARG A 430 -21.97 -22.66 12.59
C ARG A 430 -22.73 -21.34 12.72
N ILE A 431 -22.04 -20.29 13.10
CA ILE A 431 -22.57 -18.91 13.03
C ILE A 431 -22.48 -18.39 11.60
N ASN A 432 -23.63 -17.96 11.05
CA ASN A 432 -23.70 -17.40 9.70
C ASN A 432 -23.99 -15.90 9.75
N ILE A 433 -23.14 -15.11 9.06
CA ILE A 433 -23.32 -13.67 8.88
C ILE A 433 -23.62 -13.44 7.41
N ASP A 434 -24.88 -13.66 7.04
CA ASP A 434 -25.36 -13.59 5.66
C ASP A 434 -26.29 -12.39 5.46
N ASN A 435 -26.09 -11.61 4.39
CA ASN A 435 -26.93 -10.47 3.99
C ASN A 435 -27.10 -9.38 5.08
N LYS A 436 -26.08 -9.20 5.91
CA LYS A 436 -25.98 -8.15 6.93
C LYS A 436 -24.77 -7.26 6.63
N ASN A 437 -24.89 -6.44 5.59
CA ASN A 437 -23.79 -5.56 5.18
C ASN A 437 -23.83 -4.25 5.98
N GLY A 438 -22.67 -3.81 6.46
CA GLY A 438 -22.45 -2.41 6.79
C GLY A 438 -22.22 -1.55 5.55
N THR A 439 -21.71 -0.35 5.74
CA THR A 439 -21.17 0.53 4.70
C THR A 439 -19.82 1.08 5.16
N GLU A 440 -19.06 1.72 4.27
CA GLU A 440 -17.82 2.37 4.65
C GLU A 440 -18.03 3.40 5.76
N GLU A 441 -19.12 4.18 5.70
CA GLU A 441 -19.46 5.21 6.70
C GLU A 441 -20.14 4.65 7.95
N ALA A 442 -20.74 3.46 7.85
CA ALA A 442 -21.50 2.83 8.91
C ALA A 442 -21.22 1.31 8.99
N PRO A 443 -19.99 0.90 9.32
CA PRO A 443 -19.66 -0.52 9.48
C PRO A 443 -20.47 -1.14 10.61
N ILE A 444 -20.65 -2.47 10.58
CA ILE A 444 -21.18 -3.25 11.70
C ILE A 444 -19.99 -3.73 12.54
N GLU A 445 -20.05 -3.48 13.84
CA GLU A 445 -18.94 -3.81 14.73
C GLU A 445 -19.31 -5.00 15.64
N LEU A 446 -18.41 -5.99 15.77
CA LEU A 446 -18.48 -7.09 16.71
C LEU A 446 -17.28 -7.03 17.66
N PHE A 447 -17.47 -6.48 18.83
CA PHE A 447 -16.41 -6.11 19.78
C PHE A 447 -16.51 -6.90 21.08
N ALA A 448 -15.41 -7.48 21.51
CA ALA A 448 -15.28 -7.98 22.87
C ALA A 448 -15.11 -6.82 23.88
N VAL A 449 -15.74 -6.89 25.03
CA VAL A 449 -15.73 -5.86 26.07
C VAL A 449 -15.31 -6.47 27.40
N GLY A 450 -14.36 -5.84 28.09
CA GLY A 450 -13.84 -6.28 29.37
C GLY A 450 -12.81 -7.43 29.29
N GLY A 451 -12.36 -7.74 28.09
CA GLY A 451 -11.40 -8.82 27.78
C GLY A 451 -11.77 -9.47 26.44
N ARG A 452 -11.32 -10.67 26.17
CA ARG A 452 -11.59 -11.42 24.94
C ARG A 452 -12.92 -12.19 25.03
N ALA A 453 -13.65 -12.23 23.94
CA ALA A 453 -14.83 -13.11 23.80
C ALA A 453 -14.42 -14.32 22.96
N VAL A 454 -14.64 -15.52 23.50
CA VAL A 454 -14.22 -16.78 22.88
C VAL A 454 -15.46 -17.49 22.32
N LEU A 455 -15.53 -17.62 21.01
CA LEU A 455 -16.53 -18.45 20.30
C LEU A 455 -15.96 -19.87 20.25
N ASP A 456 -16.42 -20.74 21.12
CA ASP A 456 -15.96 -22.12 21.27
C ASP A 456 -16.95 -23.09 20.61
N PHE A 457 -16.51 -23.71 19.54
CA PHE A 457 -17.33 -24.66 18.75
C PHE A 457 -17.12 -26.12 19.18
N SER A 458 -16.60 -26.38 20.38
CA SER A 458 -16.36 -27.72 20.89
C SER A 458 -17.63 -28.59 21.07
N ALA A 459 -18.79 -27.97 21.14
CA ALA A 459 -20.08 -28.69 21.13
C ALA A 459 -20.60 -29.05 19.73
N MET A 460 -19.97 -28.52 18.67
CA MET A 460 -20.29 -28.87 17.30
C MET A 460 -19.95 -30.34 17.02
N PRO A 461 -20.87 -31.11 16.36
CA PRO A 461 -20.54 -32.47 15.95
C PRO A 461 -19.28 -32.49 15.07
N TYR A 462 -18.36 -33.39 15.43
CA TYR A 462 -17.15 -33.57 14.60
C TYR A 462 -17.50 -34.12 13.24
N HIS A 463 -16.97 -33.50 12.20
CA HIS A 463 -17.02 -33.91 10.82
C HIS A 463 -15.67 -33.74 10.14
N LYS A 464 -15.38 -34.58 9.14
CA LYS A 464 -14.17 -34.39 8.34
C LYS A 464 -14.22 -33.05 7.62
N HIS A 465 -13.06 -32.43 7.45
CA HIS A 465 -12.91 -31.09 6.83
C HIS A 465 -13.59 -30.93 5.43
N SER A 466 -13.83 -32.03 4.70
CA SER A 466 -14.54 -32.00 3.42
C SER A 466 -16.05 -31.80 3.51
N ASP A 467 -16.64 -31.89 4.69
CA ASP A 467 -18.08 -31.89 4.92
C ASP A 467 -18.54 -30.49 5.33
N ASN A 468 -19.23 -29.76 4.45
CA ASN A 468 -19.90 -28.52 4.75
C ASN A 468 -21.24 -28.80 5.47
N PRO A 469 -21.63 -28.08 6.54
CA PRO A 469 -21.27 -26.72 6.96
C PRO A 469 -20.66 -26.64 8.39
N TYR A 470 -19.49 -27.07 8.63
CA TYR A 470 -18.91 -27.22 9.98
C TYR A 470 -17.81 -26.20 10.33
N GLN A 471 -17.74 -25.07 9.58
CA GLN A 471 -16.93 -23.92 9.98
C GLN A 471 -17.47 -23.28 11.27
N GLY A 472 -16.64 -22.61 12.05
CA GLY A 472 -17.09 -21.87 13.21
C GLY A 472 -17.93 -20.64 12.83
N VAL A 473 -17.32 -19.69 12.17
CA VAL A 473 -18.00 -18.47 11.65
C VAL A 473 -17.89 -18.41 10.14
N ARG A 474 -19.02 -18.24 9.47
CA ARG A 474 -19.08 -17.97 8.03
C ARG A 474 -19.53 -16.53 7.80
N LEU A 475 -18.69 -15.71 7.20
CA LEU A 475 -18.95 -14.30 6.87
C LEU A 475 -19.09 -14.15 5.36
N THR A 476 -20.29 -13.81 4.90
CA THR A 476 -20.58 -13.48 3.50
C THR A 476 -20.97 -12.02 3.31
N SER A 477 -20.97 -11.27 4.37
CA SER A 477 -21.32 -9.85 4.42
C SER A 477 -20.08 -8.97 4.37
N SER A 478 -20.27 -7.68 4.11
CA SER A 478 -19.22 -6.69 3.92
C SER A 478 -19.28 -5.61 4.99
N TYR A 479 -18.17 -4.91 5.20
CA TYR A 479 -18.02 -3.81 6.16
C TYR A 479 -18.33 -4.21 7.60
N TRP A 480 -17.83 -5.39 8.01
CA TRP A 480 -17.80 -5.82 9.39
C TRP A 480 -16.45 -5.50 10.03
N HIS A 481 -16.48 -5.09 11.30
CA HIS A 481 -15.27 -4.92 12.12
C HIS A 481 -15.35 -5.88 13.32
N PHE A 482 -14.49 -6.90 13.33
CA PHE A 482 -14.33 -7.82 14.46
C PHE A 482 -13.16 -7.34 15.31
N TYR A 483 -13.34 -7.26 16.62
CA TYR A 483 -12.30 -6.82 17.53
C TYR A 483 -12.21 -7.70 18.76
N ARG A 484 -11.05 -8.34 18.98
CA ARG A 484 -10.73 -9.22 20.12
C ARG A 484 -11.65 -10.43 20.24
N ILE A 485 -12.10 -11.00 19.16
CA ILE A 485 -12.90 -12.21 19.12
C ILE A 485 -12.00 -13.41 18.87
N ASP A 486 -12.06 -14.42 19.72
CA ASP A 486 -11.38 -15.69 19.55
C ASP A 486 -12.34 -16.73 18.95
N ILE A 487 -11.87 -17.52 18.00
CA ILE A 487 -12.65 -18.57 17.34
C ILE A 487 -11.87 -19.89 17.44
N CYS A 488 -12.45 -20.88 18.09
CA CYS A 488 -11.73 -22.11 18.33
C CYS A 488 -12.61 -23.36 18.29
N ASN A 489 -11.96 -24.52 18.15
CA ASN A 489 -12.54 -25.85 18.21
C ASN A 489 -13.64 -26.12 17.16
N ALA A 490 -13.70 -25.39 16.05
CA ALA A 490 -14.56 -25.72 14.92
C ALA A 490 -14.11 -27.03 14.26
N SER A 491 -15.05 -27.82 13.71
CA SER A 491 -14.71 -29.10 13.04
C SER A 491 -14.07 -28.93 11.66
N ASP A 492 -14.16 -27.73 11.09
CA ASP A 492 -13.58 -27.29 9.81
C ASP A 492 -12.86 -25.97 10.07
N ASN A 493 -12.83 -25.03 9.13
CA ASN A 493 -12.20 -23.71 9.32
C ASN A 493 -12.77 -22.97 10.55
N GLY A 494 -11.91 -22.29 11.29
CA GLY A 494 -12.35 -21.40 12.36
C GLY A 494 -13.23 -20.29 11.81
N MET A 495 -12.73 -19.52 10.86
CA MET A 495 -13.50 -18.49 10.13
C MET A 495 -13.36 -18.65 8.63
N LEU A 496 -14.48 -18.53 7.92
CA LEU A 496 -14.55 -18.55 6.48
C LEU A 496 -15.16 -17.25 5.96
N ILE A 497 -14.39 -16.50 5.17
CA ILE A 497 -14.85 -15.30 4.45
C ILE A 497 -15.03 -15.67 2.99
N GLU A 498 -16.27 -15.65 2.49
CA GLU A 498 -16.55 -16.00 1.11
C GLU A 498 -17.83 -15.34 0.59
N ARG A 499 -17.92 -15.12 -0.70
CA ARG A 499 -19.20 -14.71 -1.33
C ARG A 499 -20.23 -15.84 -1.28
N ASN A 500 -21.50 -15.49 -1.05
CA ASN A 500 -22.61 -16.44 -1.23
C ASN A 500 -22.68 -16.92 -2.68
N LYS A 501 -22.74 -18.23 -2.88
CA LYS A 501 -23.04 -18.78 -4.21
C LYS A 501 -24.49 -18.48 -4.56
N PRO A 502 -24.78 -17.89 -5.75
CA PRO A 502 -26.16 -17.73 -6.18
C PRO A 502 -26.83 -19.10 -6.25
N THR A 503 -27.98 -19.26 -5.65
CA THR A 503 -28.79 -20.48 -5.76
C THR A 503 -29.28 -20.61 -7.22
N GLY A 504 -28.66 -21.51 -8.00
CA GLY A 504 -29.07 -21.85 -9.37
C GLY A 504 -28.41 -21.04 -10.50
N GLY A 505 -27.45 -20.15 -10.19
CA GLY A 505 -26.67 -19.42 -11.19
C GLY A 505 -25.42 -20.20 -11.64
N SER A 506 -25.03 -20.10 -12.91
CA SER A 506 -23.71 -20.54 -13.34
C SER A 506 -22.68 -19.57 -12.79
N SER A 507 -21.45 -20.05 -12.54
CA SER A 507 -20.28 -19.23 -12.14
C SER A 507 -19.91 -18.10 -13.14
N LYS A 508 -20.69 -17.93 -14.21
CA LYS A 508 -20.52 -16.92 -15.25
C LYS A 508 -21.35 -15.64 -15.04
N ASP A 509 -22.29 -15.62 -14.08
CA ASP A 509 -23.05 -14.40 -13.75
C ASP A 509 -22.25 -13.50 -12.79
N ILE A 510 -21.08 -13.06 -13.26
CA ILE A 510 -20.08 -12.33 -12.51
C ILE A 510 -20.34 -10.80 -12.50
N ALA A 511 -21.47 -10.33 -13.06
CA ALA A 511 -21.74 -8.89 -13.19
C ALA A 511 -21.93 -8.14 -11.86
N ASN A 512 -22.04 -8.83 -10.70
CA ASN A 512 -22.23 -8.21 -9.38
C ASN A 512 -21.16 -8.66 -8.38
N LEU A 513 -19.90 -8.67 -8.79
CA LEU A 513 -18.75 -9.18 -8.02
C LEU A 513 -18.37 -8.34 -6.80
N HIS A 514 -18.91 -7.14 -6.64
CA HIS A 514 -18.47 -6.17 -5.64
C HIS A 514 -19.39 -6.07 -4.41
N GLU A 515 -20.39 -6.92 -4.26
CA GLU A 515 -21.43 -6.70 -3.26
C GLU A 515 -21.35 -7.58 -1.99
N GLN A 516 -20.36 -8.51 -1.88
CA GLN A 516 -20.36 -9.44 -0.73
C GLN A 516 -18.94 -9.84 -0.31
N ALA A 517 -18.75 -10.02 1.00
CA ALA A 517 -17.52 -10.49 1.64
C ALA A 517 -16.28 -9.62 1.37
N HIS A 518 -16.47 -8.31 1.33
CA HIS A 518 -15.39 -7.36 1.10
C HIS A 518 -15.34 -6.27 2.16
N ASP A 519 -14.18 -5.60 2.27
CA ASP A 519 -13.93 -4.47 3.17
C ASP A 519 -14.25 -4.78 4.64
N ASN A 520 -14.03 -6.04 5.06
CA ASN A 520 -14.13 -6.41 6.46
C ASN A 520 -12.78 -6.17 7.17
N LEU A 521 -12.86 -5.71 8.43
CA LEU A 521 -11.71 -5.54 9.31
C LEU A 521 -11.78 -6.60 10.41
N ILE A 522 -10.77 -7.47 10.45
CA ILE A 522 -10.59 -8.48 11.50
C ILE A 522 -9.37 -8.07 12.32
N GLU A 523 -9.57 -7.61 13.53
CA GLU A 523 -8.54 -6.95 14.33
C GLU A 523 -8.35 -7.63 15.70
N GLU A 524 -7.10 -7.93 16.05
CA GLU A 524 -6.70 -8.57 17.29
C GLU A 524 -7.49 -9.86 17.62
N CYS A 525 -7.92 -10.61 16.59
CA CYS A 525 -8.64 -11.87 16.73
C CYS A 525 -7.69 -13.08 16.74
N ASN A 526 -8.08 -14.17 17.42
CA ASN A 526 -7.31 -15.41 17.43
C ASN A 526 -8.13 -16.55 16.83
N PHE A 527 -7.46 -17.43 16.08
CA PHE A 527 -8.02 -18.61 15.44
C PHE A 527 -7.21 -19.84 15.84
N TYR A 528 -7.75 -20.73 16.67
CA TYR A 528 -6.91 -21.81 17.19
C TYR A 528 -7.67 -23.10 17.44
N LYS A 529 -6.96 -24.22 17.28
CA LYS A 529 -7.47 -25.58 17.49
C LYS A 529 -8.71 -25.91 16.63
N ASN A 530 -8.79 -25.35 15.45
CA ASN A 530 -9.81 -25.68 14.48
C ASN A 530 -9.40 -26.92 13.68
N GLY A 531 -10.36 -27.65 13.14
CA GLY A 531 -10.18 -28.91 12.41
C GLY A 531 -9.74 -28.72 10.95
N ASP A 532 -9.55 -27.50 10.50
CA ASP A 532 -8.92 -27.08 9.24
C ASP A 532 -8.29 -25.71 9.50
N THR A 533 -8.18 -24.88 8.50
CA THR A 533 -7.54 -23.56 8.53
C THR A 533 -8.15 -22.62 9.58
N GLY A 534 -7.31 -21.84 10.26
CA GLY A 534 -7.77 -20.85 11.23
C GLY A 534 -8.67 -19.80 10.62
N LEU A 535 -8.19 -19.06 9.61
CA LEU A 535 -8.99 -18.13 8.81
C LEU A 535 -8.77 -18.36 7.32
N GLN A 536 -9.81 -18.73 6.59
CA GLN A 536 -9.78 -18.90 5.14
C GLN A 536 -10.57 -17.78 4.44
N ILE A 537 -10.00 -17.22 3.36
CA ILE A 537 -10.68 -16.31 2.44
C ILE A 537 -10.71 -16.96 1.06
N LYS A 538 -11.91 -17.18 0.49
CA LYS A 538 -12.09 -17.79 -0.84
C LYS A 538 -13.30 -17.23 -1.57
N ASN A 539 -13.62 -17.77 -2.73
CA ASN A 539 -14.83 -17.43 -3.51
C ASN A 539 -15.08 -15.92 -3.59
N LEU A 540 -14.03 -15.16 -4.01
CA LEU A 540 -14.06 -13.71 -4.22
C LEU A 540 -14.14 -12.84 -2.96
N GLY A 541 -13.91 -13.37 -1.75
CA GLY A 541 -13.64 -12.51 -0.59
C GLY A 541 -12.47 -11.54 -0.91
N ALA A 542 -12.71 -10.22 -0.84
CA ALA A 542 -11.81 -9.20 -1.38
C ALA A 542 -11.63 -8.01 -0.42
N TYR A 543 -10.52 -7.30 -0.51
CA TYR A 543 -10.23 -6.06 0.23
C TYR A 543 -10.41 -6.18 1.75
N ASN A 544 -10.37 -7.40 2.31
CA ASN A 544 -10.46 -7.60 3.74
C ASN A 544 -9.11 -7.28 4.41
N LYS A 545 -9.15 -6.66 5.57
CA LYS A 545 -7.98 -6.32 6.39
C LYS A 545 -7.93 -7.19 7.62
N ILE A 546 -6.87 -7.96 7.77
CA ILE A 546 -6.60 -8.83 8.91
C ILE A 546 -5.41 -8.23 9.66
N ILE A 547 -5.67 -7.65 10.82
CA ILE A 547 -4.72 -6.81 11.54
C ILE A 547 -4.43 -7.40 12.93
N ASN A 548 -3.16 -7.64 13.23
CA ASN A 548 -2.71 -8.12 14.53
C ASN A 548 -3.43 -9.38 15.01
N CYS A 549 -3.73 -10.29 14.10
CA CYS A 549 -4.40 -11.55 14.39
C CYS A 549 -3.40 -12.70 14.57
N ASP A 550 -3.79 -13.69 15.37
CA ASP A 550 -3.00 -14.89 15.62
C ASP A 550 -3.76 -16.14 15.16
N SER A 551 -3.09 -17.04 14.44
CA SER A 551 -3.67 -18.30 14.00
C SER A 551 -2.74 -19.47 14.33
N TYR A 552 -3.18 -20.38 15.24
CA TYR A 552 -2.26 -21.38 15.79
C TYR A 552 -2.93 -22.67 16.24
N LEU A 553 -2.17 -23.74 16.22
CA LEU A 553 -2.59 -25.08 16.65
C LEU A 553 -3.81 -25.59 15.85
N ASN A 554 -4.03 -25.11 14.63
CA ASN A 554 -5.06 -25.64 13.76
C ASN A 554 -4.58 -26.97 13.16
N CYS A 555 -5.44 -27.98 13.15
CA CYS A 555 -5.04 -29.34 12.79
C CYS A 555 -6.24 -30.16 12.34
N ASP A 556 -6.21 -30.64 11.12
CA ASP A 556 -7.17 -31.59 10.57
C ASP A 556 -6.88 -33.02 11.04
N GLU A 557 -7.77 -33.97 10.77
CA GLU A 557 -7.64 -35.37 11.19
C GLU A 557 -6.41 -36.04 10.58
N GLU A 558 -6.13 -35.75 9.31
CA GLU A 558 -4.98 -36.25 8.57
C GLU A 558 -3.69 -35.51 8.93
N GLN A 559 -3.74 -34.40 9.62
CA GLN A 559 -2.62 -33.52 10.01
C GLN A 559 -1.85 -32.95 8.79
N GLY A 560 -2.55 -32.59 7.73
CA GLY A 560 -1.97 -32.25 6.47
C GLY A 560 -2.54 -31.07 5.69
N ASP A 561 -3.69 -30.54 6.09
CA ASP A 561 -4.38 -29.48 5.31
C ASP A 561 -4.69 -28.21 6.12
N ALA A 562 -4.48 -28.20 7.46
CA ALA A 562 -4.85 -27.08 8.30
C ALA A 562 -3.77 -25.98 8.32
N ASP A 563 -4.07 -24.87 7.67
CA ASP A 563 -3.21 -23.69 7.61
C ASP A 563 -3.51 -22.68 8.75
N GLY A 564 -2.59 -21.73 8.94
CA GLY A 564 -2.86 -20.57 9.78
C GLY A 564 -3.85 -19.64 9.10
N PHE A 565 -3.43 -19.06 7.99
CA PHE A 565 -4.23 -18.17 7.13
C PHE A 565 -4.22 -18.68 5.69
N ALA A 566 -5.38 -18.78 5.08
CA ALA A 566 -5.50 -19.30 3.72
C ALA A 566 -6.33 -18.38 2.80
N PRO A 567 -5.75 -17.29 2.30
CA PRO A 567 -6.34 -16.55 1.18
C PRO A 567 -6.08 -17.33 -0.11
N LYS A 568 -6.88 -18.38 -0.37
CA LYS A 568 -6.59 -19.37 -1.41
C LYS A 568 -7.77 -19.69 -2.31
N LEU A 569 -7.56 -20.57 -3.26
CA LEU A 569 -8.49 -21.04 -4.28
C LEU A 569 -8.94 -19.88 -5.19
N SER A 570 -10.20 -19.54 -5.26
CA SER A 570 -10.73 -18.41 -6.03
C SER A 570 -10.88 -17.16 -5.14
N VAL A 571 -9.85 -16.80 -4.38
CA VAL A 571 -9.84 -15.59 -3.55
C VAL A 571 -10.03 -14.32 -4.39
N GLY A 572 -10.59 -13.26 -3.82
CA GLY A 572 -10.70 -11.94 -4.44
C GLY A 572 -9.44 -11.08 -4.23
N ASP A 573 -9.42 -9.92 -4.88
CA ASP A 573 -8.30 -8.99 -4.87
C ASP A 573 -8.15 -8.23 -3.55
N GLY A 574 -6.96 -7.71 -3.26
CA GLY A 574 -6.72 -6.66 -2.26
C GLY A 574 -6.78 -7.07 -0.79
N ASN A 575 -6.76 -8.36 -0.46
CA ASN A 575 -6.74 -8.79 0.94
C ASN A 575 -5.39 -8.46 1.59
N TYR A 576 -5.42 -7.83 2.77
CA TYR A 576 -4.27 -7.25 3.45
C TYR A 576 -4.09 -7.83 4.86
N PHE A 577 -2.90 -8.37 5.14
CA PHE A 577 -2.50 -8.89 6.44
C PHE A 577 -1.41 -8.00 7.04
N TYR A 578 -1.59 -7.53 8.27
CA TYR A 578 -0.61 -6.71 8.98
C TYR A 578 -0.38 -7.21 10.39
N GLY A 579 0.88 -7.43 10.75
CA GLY A 579 1.26 -7.83 12.10
C GLY A 579 0.68 -9.18 12.54
N CYS A 580 0.25 -10.04 11.61
CA CYS A 580 -0.35 -11.33 11.91
C CYS A 580 0.70 -12.40 12.17
N ARG A 581 0.35 -13.41 12.99
CA ARG A 581 1.24 -14.53 13.30
C ARG A 581 0.54 -15.86 13.07
N ALA A 582 1.27 -16.82 12.49
CA ALA A 582 0.83 -18.20 12.31
C ALA A 582 1.86 -19.17 12.88
N TRP A 583 1.48 -20.05 13.81
CA TRP A 583 2.41 -21.03 14.37
C TRP A 583 1.74 -22.33 14.80
N PHE A 584 2.47 -23.43 14.74
CA PHE A 584 2.02 -24.78 15.10
C PHE A 584 0.73 -25.21 14.38
N ASN A 585 0.51 -24.73 13.16
CA ASN A 585 -0.53 -25.27 12.30
C ASN A 585 0.01 -26.55 11.62
N SER A 586 -0.85 -27.54 11.41
CA SER A 586 -0.39 -28.84 10.89
C SER A 586 0.09 -28.76 9.43
N ASP A 587 -0.36 -27.77 8.65
CA ASP A 587 0.16 -27.48 7.31
C ASP A 587 0.87 -26.11 7.28
N ASP A 588 0.50 -25.20 6.41
CA ASP A 588 1.25 -23.97 6.14
C ASP A 588 0.90 -22.81 7.10
N GLY A 589 1.78 -21.84 7.25
CA GLY A 589 1.48 -20.59 7.95
C GLY A 589 0.52 -19.73 7.15
N TRP A 590 0.88 -19.45 5.90
CA TRP A 590 0.03 -18.85 4.86
C TRP A 590 -0.01 -19.76 3.66
N ASP A 591 -1.22 -20.18 3.22
CA ASP A 591 -1.46 -20.85 1.95
C ASP A 591 -2.17 -19.92 0.97
N VAL A 592 -1.42 -19.43 -0.02
CA VAL A 592 -1.93 -18.54 -1.09
C VAL A 592 -2.18 -19.33 -2.39
N PHE A 593 -2.58 -20.59 -2.27
CA PHE A 593 -2.76 -21.48 -3.41
C PHE A 593 -3.93 -21.03 -4.30
N TYR A 594 -3.62 -20.58 -5.50
CA TYR A 594 -4.61 -20.21 -6.52
C TYR A 594 -4.98 -21.40 -7.38
N LYS A 595 -6.28 -21.68 -7.52
CA LYS A 595 -6.80 -22.72 -8.39
C LYS A 595 -7.45 -22.10 -9.62
N LYS A 596 -6.82 -22.25 -10.77
CA LYS A 596 -7.36 -21.78 -12.05
C LYS A 596 -8.56 -22.64 -12.45
N ASP A 597 -9.76 -22.24 -12.09
CA ASP A 597 -11.01 -22.91 -12.49
C ASP A 597 -11.71 -22.26 -13.69
N GLY A 598 -11.06 -21.26 -14.32
CA GLY A 598 -11.54 -20.59 -15.53
C GLY A 598 -12.73 -19.64 -15.33
N ALA A 599 -13.23 -19.47 -14.09
CA ALA A 599 -14.36 -18.62 -13.77
C ALA A 599 -13.96 -17.24 -13.31
N PHE A 600 -12.74 -17.08 -12.76
CA PHE A 600 -12.25 -15.86 -12.12
C PHE A 600 -10.94 -15.45 -12.77
N GLY A 601 -10.74 -14.14 -12.94
CA GLY A 601 -9.53 -13.58 -13.58
C GLY A 601 -8.23 -14.01 -12.88
N ASP A 602 -7.16 -14.18 -13.64
CA ASP A 602 -5.81 -14.24 -13.11
C ASP A 602 -5.44 -12.87 -12.48
N ASN A 603 -4.42 -12.83 -11.63
CA ASN A 603 -3.82 -11.60 -11.10
C ASN A 603 -4.45 -11.00 -9.84
N MET A 604 -5.09 -11.79 -8.99
CA MET A 604 -5.50 -11.31 -7.66
C MET A 604 -4.29 -11.02 -6.79
N THR A 605 -4.39 -10.02 -5.93
CA THR A 605 -3.28 -9.52 -5.12
C THR A 605 -3.51 -9.73 -3.63
N ILE A 606 -2.52 -10.29 -2.94
CA ILE A 606 -2.46 -10.41 -1.47
C ILE A 606 -1.27 -9.60 -0.97
N VAL A 607 -1.51 -8.79 0.07
CA VAL A 607 -0.45 -8.01 0.72
C VAL A 607 -0.24 -8.49 2.15
N MET A 608 1.01 -8.68 2.55
CA MET A 608 1.42 -9.09 3.89
C MET A 608 2.51 -8.15 4.40
N ASP A 609 2.32 -7.54 5.55
CA ASP A 609 3.31 -6.68 6.18
C ASP A 609 3.51 -7.06 7.66
N LYS A 610 4.76 -7.17 8.11
CA LYS A 610 5.13 -7.57 9.47
C LYS A 610 4.51 -8.89 9.93
N CYS A 611 4.24 -9.82 9.00
CA CYS A 611 3.66 -11.12 9.31
C CYS A 611 4.74 -12.14 9.72
N ILE A 612 4.41 -13.04 10.66
CA ILE A 612 5.35 -14.02 11.22
C ILE A 612 4.79 -15.43 11.05
N ALA A 613 5.50 -16.28 10.31
CA ALA A 613 5.24 -17.70 10.19
C ALA A 613 6.29 -18.49 10.99
N TYR A 614 5.88 -19.12 12.08
CA TYR A 614 6.77 -19.80 13.01
C TYR A 614 6.38 -21.26 13.25
N LYS A 615 7.30 -22.20 13.02
CA LYS A 615 7.09 -23.65 13.25
C LYS A 615 5.74 -24.18 12.74
N ASN A 616 5.32 -23.79 11.53
CA ASN A 616 4.20 -24.46 10.88
C ASN A 616 4.64 -25.82 10.30
N GLY A 617 3.74 -26.77 10.21
CA GLY A 617 4.03 -28.18 10.01
C GLY A 617 4.41 -28.90 11.31
N PHE A 618 4.12 -28.30 12.48
CA PHE A 618 4.32 -28.86 13.80
C PHE A 618 3.00 -28.88 14.58
N LEU A 619 2.80 -29.90 15.38
CA LEU A 619 1.64 -30.02 16.29
C LEU A 619 1.88 -29.32 17.63
N ASP A 620 3.14 -29.22 18.04
CA ASP A 620 3.65 -28.51 19.19
C ASP A 620 5.17 -28.30 19.06
N GLU A 621 5.84 -27.81 20.08
CA GLU A 621 7.28 -27.55 20.11
C GLU A 621 8.17 -28.71 19.62
N ASN A 622 7.74 -29.95 19.80
CA ASN A 622 8.57 -31.16 19.61
C ASN A 622 8.01 -32.12 18.55
N ASN A 623 6.74 -31.98 18.16
CA ASN A 623 6.05 -32.95 17.32
C ASN A 623 5.76 -32.37 15.93
N ILE A 624 6.38 -32.96 14.91
CA ILE A 624 6.17 -32.58 13.51
C ILE A 624 4.89 -33.24 12.99
N ALA A 625 4.02 -32.51 12.33
CA ALA A 625 2.86 -33.03 11.61
C ALA A 625 3.36 -33.92 10.45
N PRO A 626 2.90 -35.19 10.34
CA PRO A 626 3.45 -36.14 9.37
C PRO A 626 3.15 -35.76 7.92
N ASP A 627 1.92 -35.38 7.61
CA ASP A 627 1.42 -35.22 6.23
C ASP A 627 1.43 -33.79 5.72
N GLY A 628 1.39 -32.77 6.60
CA GLY A 628 1.44 -31.35 6.21
C GLY A 628 2.71 -30.91 5.51
N ASN A 629 2.60 -29.96 4.61
CA ASN A 629 3.74 -29.35 3.91
C ASN A 629 4.64 -28.59 4.87
N GLY A 630 4.04 -27.73 5.73
CA GLY A 630 4.71 -26.96 6.75
C GLY A 630 5.59 -25.86 6.19
N ASN A 631 5.08 -25.09 5.21
CA ASN A 631 5.76 -23.89 4.76
C ASN A 631 5.40 -22.70 5.65
N GLY A 632 6.23 -21.67 5.64
CA GLY A 632 5.91 -20.40 6.27
C GLY A 632 4.92 -19.61 5.44
N PHE A 633 5.36 -19.18 4.26
CA PHE A 633 4.57 -18.47 3.25
C PHE A 633 4.64 -19.25 1.94
N LYS A 634 3.57 -19.98 1.64
CA LYS A 634 3.39 -20.71 0.39
C LYS A 634 2.68 -19.80 -0.60
N CYS A 635 3.43 -19.16 -1.47
CA CYS A 635 2.94 -18.21 -2.47
C CYS A 635 2.42 -18.89 -3.75
N GLY A 636 2.07 -20.17 -3.66
CA GLY A 636 1.90 -21.03 -4.79
C GLY A 636 0.58 -20.92 -5.51
N SER A 637 0.64 -21.32 -6.76
CA SER A 637 -0.54 -21.59 -7.57
C SER A 637 -0.30 -22.86 -8.40
N ASN A 638 -1.35 -23.38 -9.01
CA ASN A 638 -1.22 -24.49 -9.97
C ASN A 638 -0.91 -23.92 -11.37
N GLN A 639 0.24 -23.24 -11.52
CA GLN A 639 0.67 -22.55 -12.75
C GLN A 639 -0.25 -21.39 -13.19
N GLY A 640 -1.06 -20.84 -12.28
CA GLY A 640 -1.75 -19.56 -12.44
C GLY A 640 -0.92 -18.41 -11.88
N ALA A 641 -1.31 -17.18 -12.19
CA ALA A 641 -0.67 -16.00 -11.65
C ALA A 641 -1.40 -15.48 -10.41
N MET A 642 -0.75 -15.53 -9.25
CA MET A 642 -1.17 -14.90 -8.02
C MET A 642 -0.14 -13.84 -7.66
N ASN A 643 -0.57 -12.64 -7.33
CA ASN A 643 0.34 -11.57 -6.96
C ASN A 643 0.47 -11.48 -5.44
N VAL A 644 1.68 -11.61 -4.94
CA VAL A 644 1.98 -11.58 -3.51
C VAL A 644 2.98 -10.48 -3.23
N TYR A 645 2.62 -9.56 -2.34
CA TYR A 645 3.49 -8.47 -1.90
C TYR A 645 3.77 -8.60 -0.41
N MET A 646 5.03 -8.68 -0.03
CA MET A 646 5.45 -8.90 1.36
C MET A 646 6.46 -7.84 1.80
N ASN A 647 6.20 -7.22 2.96
CA ASN A 647 7.14 -6.34 3.65
C ASN A 647 7.46 -6.88 5.04
N ARG A 648 8.72 -6.87 5.44
CA ARG A 648 9.16 -7.17 6.82
C ARG A 648 8.58 -8.46 7.41
N CYS A 649 8.35 -9.46 6.57
CA CYS A 649 7.84 -10.76 7.01
C CYS A 649 8.95 -11.66 7.54
N LEU A 650 8.64 -12.48 8.57
CA LEU A 650 9.54 -13.47 9.13
C LEU A 650 9.02 -14.88 8.88
N ALA A 651 9.85 -15.75 8.34
CA ALA A 651 9.56 -17.17 8.16
C ALA A 651 10.60 -18.00 8.90
N ILE A 652 10.26 -18.48 10.11
CA ILE A 652 11.21 -18.99 11.09
C ILE A 652 10.89 -20.43 11.48
N CYS A 653 11.86 -21.32 11.28
CA CYS A 653 11.83 -22.73 11.74
C CYS A 653 10.60 -23.54 11.25
N ASN A 654 9.99 -23.16 10.13
CA ASN A 654 8.91 -23.94 9.54
C ASN A 654 9.43 -25.31 9.04
N LYS A 655 8.57 -26.32 8.97
CA LYS A 655 8.94 -27.70 8.66
C LYS A 655 9.63 -27.86 7.30
N ALA A 656 9.23 -27.09 6.28
CA ALA A 656 9.77 -27.21 4.95
C ALA A 656 10.42 -25.92 4.42
N LYS A 657 9.66 -24.97 3.89
CA LYS A 657 10.22 -23.76 3.32
C LYS A 657 9.72 -22.53 4.09
N GLY A 658 10.58 -21.54 4.23
CA GLY A 658 10.20 -20.24 4.80
C GLY A 658 9.32 -19.48 3.81
N PHE A 659 9.89 -19.11 2.68
CA PHE A 659 9.22 -18.45 1.56
C PHE A 659 9.29 -19.35 0.33
N ASP A 660 8.14 -19.82 -0.17
CA ASP A 660 8.06 -20.80 -1.28
C ASP A 660 7.26 -20.24 -2.46
N GLN A 661 7.87 -20.13 -3.63
CA GLN A 661 7.20 -19.76 -4.89
C GLN A 661 6.09 -20.75 -5.25
N ASN A 662 6.32 -22.04 -5.04
CA ASN A 662 5.37 -23.16 -5.19
C ASN A 662 4.51 -23.08 -6.46
N HIS A 663 5.13 -23.07 -7.64
CA HIS A 663 4.48 -23.03 -8.98
C HIS A 663 3.67 -21.75 -9.25
N ASN A 664 3.89 -20.65 -8.52
CA ASN A 664 3.31 -19.36 -8.83
C ASN A 664 4.02 -18.72 -10.04
N ALA A 665 3.26 -18.44 -11.09
CA ALA A 665 3.73 -17.76 -12.28
C ALA A 665 3.46 -16.23 -12.26
N GLY A 666 2.86 -15.71 -11.18
CA GLY A 666 2.56 -14.30 -10.96
C GLY A 666 3.67 -13.53 -10.24
N ASP A 667 3.35 -12.33 -9.79
CA ASP A 667 4.30 -11.49 -9.08
C ASP A 667 4.57 -12.04 -7.66
N ILE A 668 5.83 -12.01 -7.25
CA ILE A 668 6.22 -12.17 -5.84
C ILE A 668 7.20 -11.05 -5.50
N ILE A 669 6.73 -10.06 -4.73
CA ILE A 669 7.53 -8.94 -4.30
C ILE A 669 7.82 -9.09 -2.79
N MET A 670 9.07 -9.20 -2.43
CA MET A 670 9.51 -9.32 -1.03
C MET A 670 10.49 -8.21 -0.69
N ASN A 671 10.18 -7.44 0.33
CA ASN A 671 11.06 -6.38 0.82
C ASN A 671 11.37 -6.58 2.29
N ASN A 672 12.64 -6.49 2.66
CA ASN A 672 13.09 -6.62 4.04
C ASN A 672 12.53 -7.85 4.78
N CYS A 673 12.43 -9.00 4.11
CA CYS A 673 11.99 -10.24 4.72
C CYS A 673 13.17 -11.03 5.30
N THR A 674 12.94 -11.74 6.42
CA THR A 674 13.96 -12.59 7.05
C THR A 674 13.51 -14.05 7.13
N GLY A 675 14.31 -14.96 6.59
CA GLY A 675 14.06 -16.39 6.60
C GLY A 675 15.11 -17.17 7.43
N MET A 676 14.66 -18.09 8.27
CA MET A 676 15.52 -19.05 8.96
C MET A 676 14.85 -20.41 9.06
N THR A 677 15.55 -21.46 8.67
CA THR A 677 15.11 -22.85 8.85
C THR A 677 16.23 -23.67 9.46
N LEU A 678 15.90 -24.74 10.15
CA LEU A 678 16.89 -25.62 10.82
C LEU A 678 17.02 -26.94 10.08
N LYS A 679 18.25 -27.34 9.77
CA LYS A 679 18.55 -28.64 9.15
C LYS A 679 18.14 -29.84 10.00
N SER A 680 18.09 -29.68 11.30
CA SER A 680 17.63 -30.72 12.25
C SER A 680 16.18 -31.13 11.99
N ILE A 681 15.38 -30.27 11.34
CA ILE A 681 13.99 -30.55 10.99
C ILE A 681 13.93 -31.51 9.78
N SER A 682 14.63 -31.16 8.70
CA SER A 682 14.70 -31.98 7.48
C SER A 682 15.86 -31.53 6.58
N ASP A 683 16.43 -32.47 5.81
CA ASP A 683 17.42 -32.17 4.77
C ASP A 683 16.83 -31.36 3.58
N LYS A 684 15.51 -31.16 3.52
CA LYS A 684 14.78 -30.46 2.46
C LYS A 684 14.19 -29.11 2.89
N THR A 685 14.70 -28.54 3.99
CA THR A 685 14.26 -27.21 4.46
C THR A 685 14.96 -26.10 3.70
N TYR A 686 14.20 -25.04 3.37
CA TYR A 686 14.68 -23.87 2.65
C TYR A 686 14.19 -22.59 3.32
N SER A 687 15.06 -21.62 3.57
CA SER A 687 14.65 -20.28 4.00
C SER A 687 13.91 -19.54 2.88
N TYR A 688 14.45 -19.63 1.64
CA TYR A 688 13.84 -19.13 0.41
C TYR A 688 13.89 -20.20 -0.67
N ARG A 689 12.82 -20.32 -1.44
CA ARG A 689 12.76 -21.25 -2.59
C ARG A 689 12.06 -20.59 -3.77
N ILE A 690 12.86 -19.98 -4.67
CA ILE A 690 12.44 -19.25 -5.86
C ILE A 690 13.23 -19.85 -7.05
N TYR A 691 12.56 -20.65 -7.88
CA TYR A 691 13.27 -21.46 -8.89
C TYR A 691 12.44 -21.76 -10.14
N GLU A 692 11.20 -21.24 -10.24
CA GLU A 692 10.31 -21.58 -11.33
C GLU A 692 10.09 -20.39 -12.27
N GLU A 693 9.73 -20.69 -13.52
CA GLU A 693 9.47 -19.68 -14.55
C GLU A 693 8.36 -18.72 -14.15
N ILE A 694 8.53 -17.45 -14.50
CA ILE A 694 7.62 -16.35 -14.24
C ILE A 694 6.92 -15.99 -15.54
N SER A 695 5.59 -15.86 -15.53
CA SER A 695 4.79 -15.54 -16.73
C SER A 695 5.10 -14.15 -17.29
N ASP A 696 4.78 -13.94 -18.56
CA ASP A 696 4.86 -12.63 -19.22
C ASP A 696 3.99 -11.60 -18.50
N GLY A 697 4.55 -10.41 -18.28
CA GLY A 697 3.88 -9.32 -17.56
C GLY A 697 3.93 -9.42 -16.03
N HIS A 698 4.68 -10.41 -15.50
CA HIS A 698 4.92 -10.60 -14.08
C HIS A 698 6.40 -10.51 -13.74
N GLU A 699 6.70 -10.27 -12.45
CA GLU A 699 8.07 -10.23 -11.93
C GLU A 699 8.18 -10.89 -10.56
N VAL A 700 9.33 -11.45 -10.25
CA VAL A 700 9.72 -11.76 -8.88
C VAL A 700 10.84 -10.81 -8.48
N ARG A 701 10.65 -10.10 -7.37
CA ARG A 701 11.64 -9.15 -6.87
C ARG A 701 11.87 -9.35 -5.37
N LEU A 702 13.12 -9.55 -5.01
CA LEU A 702 13.56 -9.61 -3.63
C LEU A 702 14.45 -8.40 -3.35
N THR A 703 14.11 -7.59 -2.34
CA THR A 703 14.86 -6.38 -1.97
C THR A 703 15.18 -6.44 -0.48
N ASN A 704 16.43 -6.22 -0.10
CA ASN A 704 16.90 -6.18 1.30
C ASN A 704 16.56 -7.44 2.12
N CYS A 705 16.34 -8.58 1.49
CA CYS A 705 15.96 -9.82 2.18
C CYS A 705 17.19 -10.54 2.77
N VAL A 706 16.99 -11.25 3.87
CA VAL A 706 18.04 -11.98 4.60
C VAL A 706 17.65 -13.44 4.83
N ALA A 707 18.59 -14.35 4.56
CA ALA A 707 18.52 -15.72 5.06
C ALA A 707 19.57 -15.90 6.17
N ILE A 708 19.10 -16.16 7.39
CA ILE A 708 20.01 -16.48 8.51
C ILE A 708 20.62 -17.86 8.28
N ASN A 709 21.94 -17.96 8.22
CA ASN A 709 22.67 -19.19 8.07
C ASN A 709 24.05 -19.13 8.75
N ASP A 710 24.83 -20.23 8.67
CA ASP A 710 26.20 -20.26 9.13
C ASP A 710 27.19 -20.08 7.97
N ASN A 711 28.28 -19.35 8.22
CA ASN A 711 29.35 -19.06 7.23
C ASN A 711 30.06 -20.31 6.67
N ASP A 712 29.71 -21.52 7.12
CA ASP A 712 30.26 -22.79 6.65
C ASP A 712 29.61 -23.31 5.33
N ALA A 713 28.79 -22.47 4.69
CA ALA A 713 28.21 -22.78 3.38
C ALA A 713 29.29 -22.88 2.31
N THR A 714 29.91 -24.04 2.18
CA THR A 714 30.79 -24.35 1.04
C THR A 714 29.94 -24.59 -0.19
N ASP A 715 29.63 -23.54 -0.91
CA ASP A 715 29.03 -23.61 -2.22
C ASP A 715 29.92 -24.41 -3.17
N LYS A 716 29.36 -25.42 -3.81
CA LYS A 716 29.97 -26.01 -4.98
C LYS A 716 29.88 -25.01 -6.13
N ARG A 717 30.90 -24.17 -6.27
CA ARG A 717 31.02 -23.23 -7.37
C ARG A 717 31.46 -23.93 -8.65
N ASP A 718 30.93 -23.49 -9.78
CA ASP A 718 31.48 -23.88 -11.08
C ASP A 718 32.94 -23.40 -11.18
N LYS A 719 33.84 -24.36 -11.47
CA LYS A 719 35.28 -24.07 -11.48
C LYS A 719 35.70 -23.08 -12.56
N ASN A 720 34.84 -22.82 -13.56
CA ASN A 720 35.15 -21.94 -14.70
C ASN A 720 34.56 -20.54 -14.56
N THR A 721 33.41 -20.40 -13.89
CA THR A 721 32.69 -19.12 -13.77
C THR A 721 32.78 -18.51 -12.38
N GLY A 722 33.14 -19.28 -11.34
CA GLY A 722 33.14 -18.84 -9.95
C GLY A 722 31.73 -18.64 -9.35
N LEU A 723 30.67 -18.87 -10.12
CA LEU A 723 29.30 -18.74 -9.70
C LEU A 723 28.77 -20.04 -9.06
N PRO A 724 27.78 -19.97 -8.15
CA PRO A 724 27.07 -21.14 -7.63
C PRO A 724 26.51 -21.97 -8.79
N LYS A 725 26.63 -23.30 -8.72
CA LYS A 725 26.00 -24.18 -9.71
C LYS A 725 24.50 -24.26 -9.46
N PRO A 726 23.65 -23.99 -10.45
CA PRO A 726 22.21 -24.20 -10.33
C PRO A 726 21.91 -25.64 -9.84
N GLY A 727 21.14 -25.77 -8.77
CA GLY A 727 20.66 -27.04 -8.22
C GLY A 727 21.69 -27.87 -7.42
N GLU A 728 22.95 -27.43 -7.24
CA GLU A 728 23.95 -28.07 -6.37
C GLU A 728 24.34 -27.21 -5.18
N HIS A 729 23.45 -27.08 -4.19
CA HIS A 729 23.70 -26.33 -2.97
C HIS A 729 24.59 -27.13 -2.01
N GLY A 730 25.57 -26.43 -1.42
CA GLY A 730 26.55 -27.02 -0.53
C GLY A 730 25.97 -27.62 0.76
N LYS A 731 26.81 -28.28 1.55
CA LYS A 731 26.45 -28.70 2.92
C LYS A 731 26.39 -27.45 3.79
N TYR A 732 25.19 -27.01 4.14
CA TYR A 732 24.98 -25.98 5.17
C TYR A 732 25.16 -26.62 6.54
N GLY A 733 25.67 -25.89 7.52
CA GLY A 733 25.88 -26.34 8.87
C GLY A 733 24.59 -26.76 9.57
N GLN A 734 24.15 -26.02 10.58
CA GLN A 734 22.90 -26.30 11.31
C GLN A 734 21.64 -25.68 10.68
N TYR A 735 21.78 -24.74 9.72
CA TYR A 735 20.68 -24.03 9.09
C TYR A 735 20.25 -24.66 7.77
N GLY A 736 19.02 -24.37 7.35
CA GLY A 736 18.43 -24.82 6.10
C GLY A 736 19.06 -24.15 4.87
N ARG A 737 18.65 -24.59 3.71
CA ARG A 737 19.14 -24.11 2.42
C ARG A 737 18.41 -22.85 2.00
N PHE A 738 18.94 -22.17 1.00
CA PHE A 738 18.17 -21.27 0.14
C PHE A 738 18.33 -21.71 -1.31
N GLU A 739 17.31 -21.51 -2.13
CA GLU A 739 17.30 -21.78 -3.56
C GLU A 739 16.65 -20.58 -4.25
N VAL A 740 17.49 -19.66 -4.73
CA VAL A 740 17.07 -18.49 -5.52
C VAL A 740 17.83 -18.58 -6.83
N ASP A 741 17.14 -18.96 -7.90
CA ASP A 741 17.74 -19.14 -9.22
C ASP A 741 17.82 -17.81 -9.96
N GLU A 742 18.86 -17.03 -9.69
CA GLU A 742 19.11 -15.73 -10.31
C GLU A 742 19.30 -15.80 -11.85
N THR A 743 19.24 -16.99 -12.46
CA THR A 743 19.25 -17.14 -13.92
C THR A 743 17.86 -17.07 -14.54
N LEU A 744 16.81 -17.03 -13.73
CA LEU A 744 15.44 -16.89 -14.20
C LEU A 744 15.20 -15.52 -14.85
N ASP A 745 14.57 -15.53 -16.02
CA ASP A 745 14.05 -14.30 -16.61
C ASP A 745 13.01 -13.67 -15.66
N ARG A 746 13.06 -12.36 -15.47
CA ARG A 746 12.15 -11.57 -14.63
C ARG A 746 12.30 -11.76 -13.10
N LEU A 747 13.35 -12.45 -12.64
CA LEU A 747 13.76 -12.41 -11.25
C LEU A 747 14.77 -11.26 -11.05
N THR A 748 14.51 -10.40 -10.08
CA THR A 748 15.42 -9.33 -9.66
C THR A 748 15.74 -9.48 -8.17
N VAL A 749 17.01 -9.56 -7.86
CA VAL A 749 17.52 -9.61 -6.47
C VAL A 749 18.35 -8.36 -6.20
N VAL A 750 17.94 -7.55 -5.22
CA VAL A 750 18.55 -6.25 -4.90
C VAL A 750 18.96 -6.23 -3.44
N ASN A 751 20.25 -6.07 -3.18
CA ASN A 751 20.83 -5.95 -1.84
C ASN A 751 20.38 -7.03 -0.84
N CYS A 752 20.14 -8.26 -1.29
CA CYS A 752 19.79 -9.37 -0.42
C CYS A 752 21.04 -10.11 0.10
N GLU A 753 20.97 -10.63 1.32
CA GLU A 753 22.06 -11.43 1.88
C GLU A 753 21.57 -12.83 2.29
N PHE A 754 21.91 -13.83 1.47
CA PHE A 754 21.48 -15.20 1.69
C PHE A 754 22.61 -16.14 2.14
N GLN A 755 23.86 -15.68 2.18
CA GLN A 755 25.04 -16.53 2.37
C GLN A 755 25.85 -16.23 3.64
N LYS A 756 25.93 -14.95 4.05
CA LYS A 756 26.89 -14.49 5.05
C LYS A 756 26.24 -13.94 6.34
N ALA A 757 24.89 -13.91 6.39
CA ALA A 757 24.18 -13.48 7.58
C ALA A 757 24.23 -14.56 8.66
N ASP A 758 25.38 -14.73 9.28
CA ASP A 758 25.60 -15.72 10.35
C ASP A 758 25.11 -15.20 11.71
N PRO A 759 25.01 -16.09 12.73
CA PRO A 759 24.53 -15.72 14.08
C PRO A 759 25.20 -14.50 14.71
N THR A 760 26.43 -14.18 14.35
CA THR A 760 27.17 -13.06 14.94
C THR A 760 26.69 -11.69 14.46
N GLN A 761 25.85 -11.66 13.44
CA GLN A 761 25.22 -10.45 12.93
C GLN A 761 24.00 -10.00 13.74
N PHE A 762 23.50 -10.86 14.61
CA PHE A 762 22.25 -10.68 15.36
C PHE A 762 22.46 -10.67 16.85
N VAL A 763 21.60 -9.96 17.59
CA VAL A 763 21.58 -9.94 19.06
C VAL A 763 21.31 -11.34 19.60
N SER A 764 20.34 -12.03 19.02
CA SER A 764 20.01 -13.43 19.30
C SER A 764 19.32 -14.10 18.12
N ILE A 765 19.55 -15.39 17.92
CA ILE A 765 18.82 -16.23 16.98
C ILE A 765 18.34 -17.56 17.64
N ASP A 766 18.70 -17.81 18.90
CA ASP A 766 18.32 -19.02 19.63
C ASP A 766 16.98 -18.89 20.35
N ASN A 767 16.59 -17.67 20.71
CA ASN A 767 15.36 -17.36 21.45
C ASN A 767 14.17 -17.06 20.51
N HIS A 768 14.05 -17.80 19.43
CA HIS A 768 12.98 -17.63 18.42
C HIS A 768 11.56 -17.87 18.97
N ASP A 769 11.41 -18.50 20.14
CA ASP A 769 10.15 -18.62 20.87
C ASP A 769 9.62 -17.28 21.41
N GLU A 770 10.44 -16.23 21.47
CA GLU A 770 9.97 -14.88 21.76
C GLU A 770 8.93 -14.38 20.74
N LEU A 771 8.97 -14.88 19.50
CA LEU A 771 8.02 -14.50 18.44
C LEU A 771 6.56 -14.82 18.74
N ILE A 772 6.29 -15.77 19.65
CA ILE A 772 4.96 -16.19 20.06
C ILE A 772 4.60 -15.77 21.49
N LEU A 773 5.39 -14.91 22.12
CA LEU A 773 5.03 -14.28 23.41
C LEU A 773 3.70 -13.52 23.27
N PRO A 774 2.97 -13.31 24.36
CA PRO A 774 1.74 -12.52 24.34
C PRO A 774 1.97 -11.15 23.67
N ARG A 775 1.00 -10.71 22.90
CA ARG A 775 1.00 -9.35 22.34
C ARG A 775 0.97 -8.30 23.44
N GLY A 776 1.43 -7.09 23.14
CA GLY A 776 1.24 -5.92 23.97
C GLY A 776 -0.25 -5.65 24.25
N GLU A 777 -0.57 -4.85 25.27
CA GLU A 777 -1.96 -4.45 25.59
C GLU A 777 -2.62 -3.71 24.41
N ASP A 778 -1.83 -3.11 23.54
CA ASP A 778 -2.21 -2.41 22.32
C ASP A 778 -2.35 -3.32 21.09
N GLY A 779 -2.28 -4.65 21.26
CA GLY A 779 -2.38 -5.65 20.21
C GLY A 779 -1.13 -5.81 19.33
N GLN A 780 -0.08 -5.00 19.54
CA GLN A 780 1.15 -5.08 18.73
C GLN A 780 1.95 -6.35 19.01
N LEU A 781 2.84 -6.68 18.06
CA LEU A 781 3.80 -7.78 18.23
C LEU A 781 4.63 -7.56 19.51
N PRO A 782 5.02 -8.63 20.21
CA PRO A 782 5.88 -8.52 21.40
C PRO A 782 7.23 -7.93 21.02
N GLU A 783 7.83 -7.17 21.94
CA GLU A 783 9.25 -6.82 21.81
C GLU A 783 10.09 -8.08 21.95
N THR A 784 11.02 -8.27 21.04
CA THR A 784 11.88 -9.45 20.97
C THR A 784 13.34 -9.04 20.81
N THR A 785 14.25 -9.94 21.11
CA THR A 785 15.69 -9.80 20.77
C THR A 785 16.06 -10.68 19.57
N PHE A 786 15.17 -11.60 19.20
CA PHE A 786 15.36 -12.52 18.09
C PHE A 786 15.49 -11.78 16.76
N ALA A 787 16.54 -12.11 15.99
CA ALA A 787 16.83 -11.59 14.65
C ALA A 787 17.00 -10.06 14.55
N HIS A 788 17.10 -9.33 15.68
CA HIS A 788 17.55 -7.94 15.67
C HIS A 788 19.06 -7.88 15.41
N LEU A 789 19.50 -6.87 14.67
CA LEU A 789 20.91 -6.72 14.32
C LEU A 789 21.73 -6.27 15.55
N CYS A 790 22.94 -6.82 15.72
CA CYS A 790 23.85 -6.37 16.75
C CYS A 790 24.69 -5.17 16.27
N ASP A 791 25.22 -4.39 17.21
CA ASP A 791 26.16 -3.30 16.92
C ASP A 791 27.32 -3.78 16.02
N GLY A 792 27.53 -3.08 14.92
CA GLY A 792 28.61 -3.40 13.97
C GLY A 792 28.30 -4.52 12.98
N SER A 793 27.06 -5.01 12.93
CA SER A 793 26.60 -5.90 11.86
C SER A 793 26.79 -5.24 10.51
N PHE A 794 27.30 -5.97 9.52
CA PHE A 794 27.43 -5.46 8.14
C PHE A 794 26.09 -5.34 7.41
N LEU A 795 25.00 -5.80 8.01
CA LEU A 795 23.65 -5.70 7.49
C LEU A 795 23.01 -4.32 7.78
N ILE A 796 23.59 -3.55 8.71
CA ILE A 796 23.14 -2.21 9.08
C ILE A 796 23.46 -1.23 7.95
N ASP A 797 22.48 -0.35 7.61
CA ASP A 797 22.58 0.66 6.55
C ASP A 797 22.96 0.10 5.15
N ALA A 798 22.75 -1.21 4.93
CA ALA A 798 23.20 -1.90 3.72
C ALA A 798 22.11 -2.04 2.64
N GLY A 799 20.90 -1.66 2.95
CA GLY A 799 19.75 -1.78 2.07
C GLY A 799 19.55 -0.60 1.11
N VAL A 800 18.51 -0.71 0.31
CA VAL A 800 17.99 0.38 -0.53
C VAL A 800 16.61 0.77 -0.06
N THR A 801 16.26 2.05 -0.19
CA THR A 801 14.95 2.59 0.20
C THR A 801 13.82 1.88 -0.55
N VAL A 802 12.82 1.44 0.19
CA VAL A 802 11.53 0.94 -0.32
C VAL A 802 10.48 1.99 -0.01
N SER A 803 10.09 2.76 -1.00
CA SER A 803 9.13 3.86 -0.86
C SER A 803 7.68 3.38 -0.88
N ASP A 804 6.76 4.22 -0.40
CA ASP A 804 5.33 4.04 -0.62
C ASP A 804 5.04 3.78 -2.09
N THR A 805 4.15 2.86 -2.35
CA THR A 805 3.78 2.49 -3.71
C THR A 805 2.29 2.18 -3.83
N ILE A 806 1.75 2.35 -5.02
CA ILE A 806 0.46 1.78 -5.41
C ILE A 806 0.76 0.54 -6.24
N TYR A 807 0.66 -0.62 -5.59
CA TYR A 807 0.90 -1.89 -6.25
C TYR A 807 -0.43 -2.49 -6.73
N ARG A 808 -0.62 -2.56 -8.05
CA ARG A 808 -1.86 -3.08 -8.69
C ARG A 808 -3.15 -2.47 -8.10
N GLY A 809 -3.14 -1.16 -7.86
CA GLY A 809 -4.28 -0.42 -7.29
C GLY A 809 -4.39 -0.45 -5.76
N ILE A 810 -3.52 -1.16 -5.06
CA ILE A 810 -3.48 -1.25 -3.60
C ILE A 810 -2.36 -0.37 -3.07
N ALA A 811 -2.69 0.55 -2.16
CA ALA A 811 -1.70 1.36 -1.47
C ALA A 811 -0.90 0.49 -0.49
N VAL A 812 0.40 0.41 -0.68
CA VAL A 812 1.33 -0.30 0.20
C VAL A 812 2.33 0.70 0.75
N ALA A 813 2.41 0.78 2.07
CA ALA A 813 3.39 1.64 2.73
C ALA A 813 4.82 1.17 2.44
N GLY A 814 5.72 2.11 2.27
CA GLY A 814 7.15 1.87 2.21
C GLY A 814 7.70 1.36 3.54
N ILE A 815 8.99 1.22 3.60
CA ILE A 815 9.69 0.77 4.81
C ILE A 815 10.42 1.96 5.41
N ASP A 816 9.94 2.38 6.59
CA ASP A 816 10.62 3.38 7.40
C ASP A 816 11.92 2.79 7.95
N TYR A 817 12.96 3.58 7.97
CA TYR A 817 14.26 3.18 8.46
C TYR A 817 14.93 4.29 9.28
N GLN A 818 15.88 3.88 10.11
CA GLN A 818 16.75 4.77 10.85
C GLN A 818 18.18 4.65 10.28
N GLY A 819 18.98 5.71 10.35
CA GLY A 819 20.33 5.67 9.80
C GLY A 819 20.44 6.27 8.38
N LYS A 820 21.38 5.77 7.58
CA LYS A 820 21.70 6.30 6.25
C LYS A 820 20.96 5.61 5.14
N ALA A 821 20.57 4.35 5.37
CA ALA A 821 19.82 3.49 4.46
C ALA A 821 19.05 2.46 5.30
N PRO A 822 18.04 1.78 4.73
CA PRO A 822 17.41 0.65 5.42
C PRO A 822 18.43 -0.44 5.76
N ASP A 823 18.17 -1.15 6.83
CA ASP A 823 18.91 -2.35 7.16
C ASP A 823 18.47 -3.52 6.27
N LEU A 824 19.25 -4.58 6.22
CA LEU A 824 18.81 -5.81 5.59
C LEU A 824 18.04 -6.68 6.59
N GLY A 825 16.89 -7.22 6.13
CA GLY A 825 16.02 -8.07 6.95
C GLY A 825 14.82 -7.32 7.51
N ALA A 826 14.07 -7.99 8.40
CA ALA A 826 12.75 -7.54 8.86
C ALA A 826 12.79 -6.49 9.97
N TYR A 827 13.90 -6.35 10.66
CA TYR A 827 14.07 -5.41 11.76
C TYR A 827 15.16 -4.39 11.45
N GLU A 828 14.88 -3.14 11.77
CA GLU A 828 15.87 -2.06 11.79
C GLU A 828 16.70 -2.11 13.08
N HIS A 829 17.99 -1.83 12.97
CA HIS A 829 18.89 -1.68 14.12
C HIS A 829 18.56 -0.37 14.86
N GLU A 830 18.26 -0.49 16.13
CA GLU A 830 18.12 0.70 16.97
C GLU A 830 19.51 1.15 17.44
N ASP A 831 20.05 2.15 16.78
CA ASP A 831 21.27 2.80 17.28
C ASP A 831 21.03 3.28 18.72
N GLY A 832 21.75 2.74 19.69
CA GLY A 832 21.73 3.22 21.08
C GLY A 832 22.22 4.66 21.26
N GLN A 833 22.39 5.38 20.15
CA GLN A 833 22.66 6.80 20.08
C GLN A 833 21.59 7.48 19.21
N HIS A 834 20.47 7.83 19.79
CA HIS A 834 19.73 8.97 19.25
C HIS A 834 20.70 10.16 19.19
N SER A 835 21.26 10.43 18.02
CA SER A 835 22.03 11.64 17.76
C SER A 835 21.07 12.84 17.74
N GLY A 836 20.65 13.27 18.87
CA GLY A 836 19.75 14.38 19.00
C GLY A 836 19.74 14.89 20.43
N ILE A 837 20.70 15.74 20.76
CA ILE A 837 20.72 16.54 21.99
C ILE A 837 20.48 15.72 23.24
N THR A 838 21.55 15.25 23.86
CA THR A 838 21.61 14.84 25.25
C THR A 838 21.05 16.00 26.10
N LEU A 839 19.77 15.90 26.49
CA LEU A 839 19.33 16.71 27.62
C LEU A 839 20.12 16.23 28.84
N PRO A 840 20.64 17.12 29.67
CA PRO A 840 21.44 16.73 30.80
C PRO A 840 20.68 15.69 31.65
N ALA A 841 21.34 14.62 31.99
CA ALA A 841 20.85 13.59 32.90
C ALA A 841 20.65 14.19 34.28
N THR A 842 19.52 14.83 34.52
CA THR A 842 19.01 15.18 35.85
C THR A 842 17.50 15.24 35.82
N GLN A 843 16.85 14.12 35.94
CA GLN A 843 15.76 13.78 36.83
C GLN A 843 15.12 12.47 36.37
N GLN A 844 15.47 11.41 37.10
CA GLN A 844 14.76 10.14 37.02
C GLN A 844 13.28 10.34 37.33
N GLY A 845 12.40 9.86 36.46
CA GLY A 845 11.10 9.37 36.82
C GLY A 845 9.88 10.18 36.45
N ARG A 846 9.74 10.75 35.28
CA ARG A 846 8.42 11.14 34.74
C ARG A 846 8.51 11.42 33.25
N GLY A 847 8.11 10.47 32.43
CA GLY A 847 8.23 10.52 30.97
C GLY A 847 7.00 11.10 30.28
N VAL A 848 7.21 11.73 29.13
CA VAL A 848 6.21 11.98 28.09
C VAL A 848 6.59 11.04 26.95
N HIS A 849 5.70 10.12 26.63
CA HIS A 849 5.88 9.15 25.57
C HIS A 849 5.01 9.56 24.38
N LEU A 850 5.58 9.56 23.19
CA LEU A 850 4.89 9.91 21.95
C LEU A 850 4.82 8.69 21.05
N ARG A 851 3.63 8.41 20.49
CA ARG A 851 3.42 7.29 19.57
C ARG A 851 2.53 7.75 18.42
N SER A 852 3.01 7.60 17.21
CA SER A 852 2.19 7.84 16.01
C SER A 852 1.19 6.72 15.80
N THR A 853 -0.02 7.04 15.34
CA THR A 853 -1.08 6.08 14.99
C THR A 853 -1.29 6.05 13.48
N ALA A 854 -1.81 4.96 12.97
CA ALA A 854 -2.09 4.77 11.54
C ALA A 854 -3.04 5.81 10.92
N GLY A 855 -3.66 6.68 11.72
CA GLY A 855 -4.53 7.78 11.25
C GLY A 855 -3.88 9.16 11.30
N GLY A 856 -2.52 9.24 11.39
CA GLY A 856 -1.81 10.53 11.45
C GLY A 856 -2.00 11.29 12.75
N LEU A 857 -2.45 10.64 13.81
CA LEU A 857 -2.48 11.20 15.15
C LEU A 857 -1.29 10.71 15.96
N THR A 858 -0.74 11.55 16.82
CA THR A 858 0.26 11.15 17.80
C THR A 858 -0.41 11.00 19.17
N LEU A 859 -0.36 9.79 19.72
CA LEU A 859 -0.72 9.53 21.12
C LEU A 859 0.39 10.09 22.02
N VAL A 860 0.00 10.96 22.93
CA VAL A 860 0.88 11.49 23.97
C VAL A 860 0.49 10.82 25.29
N THR A 861 1.31 9.89 25.75
CA THR A 861 1.14 9.19 27.03
C THR A 861 2.07 9.82 28.07
N VAL A 862 1.56 10.00 29.27
CA VAL A 862 2.27 10.71 30.33
C VAL A 862 2.26 9.86 31.60
N ASP A 863 3.45 9.56 32.12
CA ASP A 863 3.62 8.87 33.42
C ASP A 863 3.35 9.84 34.60
N ALA A 864 2.11 10.28 34.71
CA ALA A 864 1.72 11.19 35.76
C ALA A 864 1.15 10.46 36.99
N PRO A 865 1.41 10.93 38.22
CA PRO A 865 0.82 10.32 39.40
C PRO A 865 -0.71 10.33 39.36
N ALA A 866 -1.33 9.31 39.91
CA ALA A 866 -2.79 9.28 40.08
C ALA A 866 -3.28 10.55 40.79
N GLY A 867 -4.27 11.24 40.21
CA GLY A 867 -4.80 12.49 40.77
C GLY A 867 -4.10 13.76 40.28
N SER A 868 -3.29 13.71 39.25
CA SER A 868 -2.61 14.89 38.66
C SER A 868 -3.54 15.94 38.05
N GLY A 869 -4.84 15.63 37.89
CA GLY A 869 -5.83 16.57 37.35
C GLY A 869 -5.63 16.91 35.88
N ALA A 870 -6.10 18.08 35.46
CA ALA A 870 -5.93 18.53 34.09
C ALA A 870 -4.46 18.86 33.78
N MET A 871 -3.97 18.34 32.65
CA MET A 871 -2.62 18.54 32.11
C MET A 871 -2.66 19.46 30.88
N ARG A 872 -1.67 20.34 30.77
CA ARG A 872 -1.51 21.27 29.65
C ARG A 872 -0.39 20.74 28.76
N LEU A 873 -0.72 20.47 27.52
CA LEU A 873 0.22 20.11 26.48
C LEU A 873 0.48 21.32 25.58
N ALA A 874 1.72 21.56 25.22
CA ALA A 874 2.09 22.57 24.24
C ALA A 874 3.13 22.00 23.26
N VAL A 875 2.99 22.33 21.98
CA VAL A 875 3.88 21.91 20.90
C VAL A 875 4.58 23.14 20.35
N TYR A 876 5.88 23.07 20.22
CA TYR A 876 6.74 24.14 19.72
C TYR A 876 7.54 23.67 18.51
N ASP A 877 7.83 24.55 17.55
CA ASP A 877 8.81 24.30 16.50
C ASP A 877 10.26 24.38 17.03
N GLU A 878 11.24 24.10 16.18
CA GLU A 878 12.67 24.15 16.52
C GLU A 878 13.13 25.56 16.97
N GLY A 879 12.46 26.61 16.53
CA GLY A 879 12.72 28.00 16.91
C GLY A 879 12.05 28.41 18.23
N GLY A 880 11.34 27.49 18.88
CA GLY A 880 10.62 27.76 20.14
C GLY A 880 9.28 28.47 19.95
N ARG A 881 8.76 28.59 18.72
CA ARG A 881 7.43 29.16 18.45
C ARG A 881 6.37 28.16 18.82
N LEU A 882 5.36 28.59 19.58
CA LEU A 882 4.22 27.73 19.93
C LEU A 882 3.36 27.45 18.71
N LEU A 883 3.12 26.16 18.44
CA LEU A 883 2.31 25.67 17.32
C LEU A 883 0.95 25.15 17.76
N LEU A 884 0.87 24.50 18.93
CA LEU A 884 -0.37 23.89 19.44
C LEU A 884 -0.42 23.99 20.97
N LYS A 885 -1.61 24.18 21.52
CA LYS A 885 -1.92 23.97 22.94
C LYS A 885 -3.09 23.02 23.08
N HIS A 886 -3.02 22.11 24.04
CA HIS A 886 -4.09 21.16 24.33
C HIS A 886 -4.17 20.91 25.85
N VAL A 887 -5.38 20.72 26.38
CA VAL A 887 -5.59 20.37 27.78
C VAL A 887 -6.31 19.03 27.83
N PHE A 888 -5.81 18.11 28.66
CA PHE A 888 -6.40 16.79 28.79
C PHE A 888 -6.37 16.31 30.24
N VAL A 889 -7.21 15.33 30.54
CA VAL A 889 -7.29 14.67 31.85
C VAL A 889 -7.03 13.19 31.65
N GLY A 890 -6.20 12.62 32.48
CA GLY A 890 -5.79 11.20 32.33
C GLY A 890 -4.38 11.05 31.79
N GLY A 891 -3.93 9.81 31.60
CA GLY A 891 -2.54 9.49 31.22
C GLY A 891 -2.25 9.64 29.72
N THR A 892 -3.25 9.70 28.84
CA THR A 892 -3.04 9.66 27.39
C THR A 892 -3.98 10.64 26.67
N THR A 893 -3.47 11.33 25.66
CA THR A 893 -4.26 12.13 24.71
C THR A 893 -3.74 11.96 23.30
N ALA A 894 -4.59 12.16 22.29
CA ALA A 894 -4.20 12.13 20.88
C ALA A 894 -4.15 13.53 20.30
N ILE A 895 -3.09 13.87 19.60
CA ILE A 895 -2.92 15.14 18.90
C ILE A 895 -2.37 14.93 17.50
N ARG A 896 -2.67 15.84 16.59
CA ARG A 896 -2.00 15.86 15.28
C ARG A 896 -0.80 16.81 15.39
N LEU A 897 0.40 16.30 15.13
CA LEU A 897 1.62 17.11 15.16
C LEU A 897 1.80 17.81 13.81
N PRO A 898 2.23 19.08 13.80
CA PRO A 898 2.62 19.77 12.58
C PRO A 898 3.85 19.10 11.93
N LYS A 899 3.96 19.24 10.61
CA LYS A 899 5.12 18.71 9.87
C LYS A 899 6.43 19.36 10.31
N GLY A 900 7.47 18.55 10.46
CA GLY A 900 8.79 18.98 10.87
C GLY A 900 9.12 18.62 12.32
N VAL A 901 10.33 18.96 12.77
CA VAL A 901 10.76 18.67 14.14
C VAL A 901 10.00 19.55 15.13
N VAL A 902 9.35 18.95 16.10
CA VAL A 902 8.60 19.66 17.14
C VAL A 902 8.98 19.18 18.54
N VAL A 903 8.82 20.08 19.52
CA VAL A 903 8.99 19.77 20.93
C VAL A 903 7.62 19.78 21.60
N VAL A 904 7.21 18.64 22.14
CA VAL A 904 5.97 18.50 22.91
C VAL A 904 6.29 18.63 24.38
N THR A 905 5.64 19.55 25.07
CA THR A 905 5.77 19.71 26.51
C THR A 905 4.44 19.41 27.20
N VAL A 906 4.46 18.74 28.35
CA VAL A 906 3.27 18.49 29.15
C VAL A 906 3.52 18.99 30.59
N GLU A 907 2.59 19.76 31.13
CA GLU A 907 2.67 20.33 32.48
C GLU A 907 1.33 20.15 33.19
N GLY A 908 1.37 19.69 34.42
CA GLY A 908 0.21 19.52 35.30
C GLY A 908 0.61 19.62 36.76
N LYS A 909 -0.34 19.43 37.65
CA LYS A 909 -0.06 19.54 39.11
C LYS A 909 0.94 18.45 39.52
N GLY A 910 2.17 18.90 39.83
CA GLY A 910 3.26 18.04 40.27
C GLY A 910 3.92 17.20 39.12
N PHE A 911 3.64 17.55 37.88
CA PHE A 911 4.23 16.93 36.71
C PHE A 911 4.70 17.98 35.68
N LYS A 912 5.88 17.77 35.12
CA LYS A 912 6.38 18.49 33.93
C LYS A 912 7.30 17.56 33.15
N GLY A 913 7.02 17.38 31.89
CA GLY A 913 7.81 16.55 30.98
C GLY A 913 7.84 17.13 29.57
N SER A 914 8.76 16.66 28.75
CA SER A 914 8.86 17.06 27.35
C SER A 914 9.43 15.92 26.52
N ALA A 915 9.03 15.86 25.26
CA ALA A 915 9.58 14.97 24.26
C ALA A 915 9.77 15.72 22.93
N LYS A 916 10.80 15.35 22.15
CA LYS A 916 11.04 15.87 20.81
C LYS A 916 10.64 14.79 19.81
N VAL A 917 9.98 15.19 18.75
CA VAL A 917 9.52 14.25 17.71
C VAL A 917 9.55 14.92 16.35
N LEU A 918 9.72 14.14 15.32
CA LEU A 918 9.50 14.54 13.93
C LEU A 918 8.02 14.34 13.61
N GLY A 919 7.31 15.40 13.29
CA GLY A 919 5.91 15.35 12.84
C GLY A 919 5.88 15.04 11.34
N ASP A 920 5.21 13.95 10.97
CA ASP A 920 5.18 13.41 9.60
C ASP A 920 3.89 13.80 8.83
N PHE A 921 3.38 15.01 8.97
CA PHE A 921 2.18 15.38 8.21
C PHE A 921 2.25 16.77 7.58
#